data_3f046eaffcf8d14de01348aaca3b49b4
#
_entry.id   3f046eaffcf8d14de01348aaca3b49b4
#
_cell.length_a   1.000
_cell.length_b   1.000
_cell.length_c   1.000
_cell.angle_alpha   90.00
_cell.angle_beta   90.00
_cell.angle_gamma   90.00
#
_symmetry.space_group_name_H-M   'P 1'
#
loop_
_entity.id
_entity.type
_entity.pdbx_description
1 polymer ?
#
loop_
_entity_poly.entity_id
_entity_poly.type
_entity_poly.pdbx_seq_one_letter_code
_entity_poly.pdbx_strand_id
1 'polypeptide(L)'
;MKKIFALAIFLLGAQSLSARDRQSFDKGWLFTLADSAGMSKSDYSDRHWRSLNLPHDWAIEGDFSPSNPSGASGGALPGGIGWYRKHFSVNPKEKYDRFTITFDGVYMNSTVYINGHKLGTRPYGYSTFEYDLTPYINKKGDNVIVVKVDNSDQPNSRWYSGCGIYRHVWLTKTMKTAYIPQWGQYVATSPQGDVRVKVDFAASGKKMKLSVRNTIYDAAGKIVAKSQGVQEQKLKVKNPHLWDIGKGYLYTVKSELLVNGKVVDVATSTAGFRDVKFDARKGFFLNGKNLKINGVCEHHDFGCLGAAVNEDAMHRKLTILRDMGVNAIRSSHNPPAPELLNMCDSMGFLVMDESFDMWRRKKSNGDYARFFDEWHKKDLSDLIKRDRNHPSIIMWSIGNEVLEQWSNAAADTLSLEQANLILNAGHDASTLAHSDELSVNSLLTQHLAKIVKEYDPWSYRPVTAGCNEPDPKNHLFKSGAIDVIGFNYHHQWVKDVPKNFPGKPFILSESVSALQTRGYYMMPSDSIYTAPKEWWLPYTDPSFMCSAYDNFHASWSSTHEETWDVVKHNDFVGGQFIWTGFDYIGEPTPYAYPARSSYFGIIDLAGLPKDSYYMYQSEWTQKDVLHLFPHWNWLPGQTIDMWCYYNHADEVELFINGKSQGIRKKTVYGAKNEGDAFRKSTEYHVMWRVNFEPGEVKVVARKNGKVLREQVIKTAGAPHHLVLKKTYQGHQAYGSSDPTTFVEVNVVDKDGNLCPNADNQIFFSVSGEQGASGHGFLKTPTILGTDNGCQTSLERFTDSHRKAFFGKCVVVIKGKGTLKAQAVDLKDASVAL
;
A
#
# COMPACT_ATOMS: atom_id res chain seq x y z
N MET A 1 20.91 21.06 12.58
CA MET A 1 21.95 20.87 11.55
C MET A 1 21.34 20.14 10.37
N LYS A 2 21.00 20.91 9.32
CA LYS A 2 20.38 20.40 8.08
C LYS A 2 21.46 19.76 7.22
N LYS A 3 21.38 18.44 6.98
CA LYS A 3 22.00 17.81 5.81
C LYS A 3 20.92 16.99 5.12
N ILE A 4 20.34 17.63 4.12
CA ILE A 4 19.42 17.07 3.14
C ILE A 4 20.26 16.12 2.28
N PHE A 5 19.93 14.83 2.28
CA PHE A 5 20.40 13.90 1.28
C PHE A 5 19.56 14.09 0.01
N ALA A 6 20.05 14.90 -0.89
CA ALA A 6 19.57 14.96 -2.26
C ALA A 6 20.13 13.72 -2.99
N LEU A 7 19.25 12.83 -3.44
CA LEU A 7 19.58 11.77 -4.39
C LEU A 7 19.81 12.43 -5.76
N ALA A 8 21.02 12.95 -5.98
CA ALA A 8 21.41 13.46 -7.26
C ALA A 8 21.66 12.27 -8.21
N ILE A 9 20.72 12.03 -9.10
CA ILE A 9 20.99 11.29 -10.34
C ILE A 9 21.91 12.20 -11.14
N PHE A 10 23.22 11.98 -11.02
CA PHE A 10 24.21 12.60 -11.88
C PHE A 10 24.01 12.07 -13.30
N LEU A 11 23.27 12.81 -14.10
CA LEU A 11 23.40 12.81 -15.56
C LEU A 11 24.79 13.36 -15.87
N LEU A 12 25.80 12.51 -15.91
CA LEU A 12 27.06 12.80 -16.56
C LEU A 12 26.79 13.01 -18.05
N GLY A 13 26.76 14.26 -18.43
CA GLY A 13 26.75 14.72 -19.81
C GLY A 13 28.04 14.34 -20.52
N ALA A 14 28.10 13.08 -20.96
CA ALA A 14 28.85 12.70 -22.16
C ALA A 14 27.80 12.01 -23.02
N GLN A 15 27.62 12.48 -24.24
CA GLN A 15 26.88 11.76 -25.28
C GLN A 15 27.64 10.46 -25.63
N SER A 16 27.71 9.53 -24.66
CA SER A 16 27.95 8.15 -24.97
C SER A 16 26.65 7.64 -25.59
N LEU A 17 26.70 7.26 -26.86
CA LEU A 17 25.64 6.54 -27.55
C LEU A 17 25.10 5.48 -26.63
N SER A 18 23.96 5.72 -25.96
CA SER A 18 23.38 4.81 -24.98
C SER A 18 23.20 3.44 -25.61
N ALA A 19 23.62 2.38 -24.92
CA ALA A 19 23.50 1.02 -25.43
C ALA A 19 22.04 0.54 -25.43
N ARG A 20 21.23 1.09 -24.49
CA ARG A 20 19.77 0.93 -24.37
C ARG A 20 19.14 2.31 -24.19
N ASP A 21 18.01 2.54 -24.81
CA ASP A 21 17.16 3.72 -24.61
C ASP A 21 15.81 3.26 -24.03
N ARG A 22 15.56 3.56 -22.75
CA ARG A 22 14.27 3.32 -22.08
C ARG A 22 13.69 4.66 -21.68
N GLN A 23 12.53 4.97 -22.21
CA GLN A 23 11.86 6.25 -21.99
C GLN A 23 10.44 6.07 -21.51
N SER A 24 9.94 7.02 -20.67
CA SER A 24 8.53 7.09 -20.31
C SER A 24 7.69 7.28 -21.57
N PHE A 25 6.61 6.53 -21.64
CA PHE A 25 5.65 6.59 -22.73
C PHE A 25 4.28 7.12 -22.29
N ASP A 26 4.20 7.76 -21.13
CA ASP A 26 2.97 8.15 -20.44
C ASP A 26 2.26 9.37 -21.06
N LYS A 27 2.99 10.26 -21.73
CA LYS A 27 2.41 11.53 -22.23
C LYS A 27 1.66 11.34 -23.54
N GLY A 28 0.57 12.11 -23.74
CA GLY A 28 -0.10 12.26 -25.01
C GLY A 28 -0.88 11.04 -25.49
N TRP A 29 -1.63 10.43 -24.60
CA TRP A 29 -2.61 9.40 -24.95
C TRP A 29 -3.99 9.99 -25.22
N LEU A 30 -4.74 9.33 -26.09
CA LEU A 30 -6.14 9.59 -26.36
C LEU A 30 -6.98 8.50 -25.72
N PHE A 31 -8.09 8.87 -25.10
CA PHE A 31 -8.95 7.96 -24.34
C PHE A 31 -10.43 8.15 -24.66
N THR A 32 -11.17 7.04 -24.71
CA THR A 32 -12.63 7.03 -24.73
C THR A 32 -13.19 5.89 -23.89
N LEU A 33 -14.31 6.16 -23.19
CA LEU A 33 -15.08 5.17 -22.45
C LEU A 33 -16.25 4.70 -23.35
N ALA A 34 -15.93 3.90 -24.35
CA ALA A 34 -16.87 3.33 -25.32
C ALA A 34 -16.29 2.06 -25.91
N ASP A 35 -17.12 1.20 -26.48
CA ASP A 35 -16.68 0.01 -27.21
C ASP A 35 -17.44 -0.07 -28.55
N SER A 36 -16.70 0.09 -29.64
CA SER A 36 -17.24 0.05 -31.00
C SER A 36 -16.36 -0.77 -31.92
N ALA A 37 -16.96 -1.35 -32.95
CA ALA A 37 -16.24 -2.11 -33.95
C ALA A 37 -15.16 -1.25 -34.65
N GLY A 38 -13.98 -1.83 -34.84
CA GLY A 38 -12.88 -1.22 -35.58
C GLY A 38 -11.95 -0.29 -34.77
N MET A 39 -12.19 -0.05 -33.49
CA MET A 39 -11.35 0.82 -32.66
C MET A 39 -9.89 0.34 -32.54
N SER A 40 -9.61 -0.93 -32.82
CA SER A 40 -8.26 -1.50 -32.90
C SER A 40 -7.50 -1.18 -34.19
N LYS A 41 -8.21 -0.73 -35.23
CA LYS A 41 -7.58 -0.42 -36.55
C LYS A 41 -6.75 0.86 -36.47
N SER A 42 -5.67 0.91 -37.24
CA SER A 42 -4.78 2.10 -37.28
C SER A 42 -5.46 3.33 -37.88
N ASP A 43 -6.38 3.13 -38.83
CA ASP A 43 -7.12 4.18 -39.55
C ASP A 43 -8.43 4.63 -38.85
N TYR A 44 -8.74 4.08 -37.68
CA TYR A 44 -9.91 4.52 -36.91
C TYR A 44 -9.76 5.98 -36.46
N SER A 45 -10.82 6.78 -36.65
CA SER A 45 -10.80 8.20 -36.26
C SER A 45 -10.92 8.39 -34.76
N ASP A 46 -9.90 8.92 -34.14
CA ASP A 46 -9.83 9.23 -32.70
C ASP A 46 -9.87 10.72 -32.36
N ARG A 47 -10.24 11.57 -33.33
CA ARG A 47 -10.28 13.03 -33.21
C ARG A 47 -11.14 13.59 -32.10
N HIS A 48 -12.12 12.80 -31.61
CA HIS A 48 -13.04 13.19 -30.54
C HIS A 48 -12.65 12.54 -29.19
N TRP A 49 -11.56 11.79 -29.16
CA TRP A 49 -11.10 11.16 -27.92
C TRP A 49 -10.45 12.20 -27.01
N ARG A 50 -10.64 12.02 -25.70
CA ARG A 50 -10.03 12.89 -24.68
C ARG A 50 -8.50 12.71 -24.64
N SER A 51 -7.74 13.81 -24.71
CA SER A 51 -6.29 13.76 -24.49
C SER A 51 -5.98 13.70 -23.00
N LEU A 52 -5.08 12.82 -22.62
CA LEU A 52 -4.64 12.64 -21.23
C LEU A 52 -3.20 12.09 -21.16
N ASN A 53 -2.66 12.09 -19.95
CA ASN A 53 -1.39 11.44 -19.63
C ASN A 53 -1.66 10.27 -18.67
N LEU A 54 -0.80 9.23 -18.74
CA LEU A 54 -0.78 8.12 -17.81
C LEU A 54 0.09 8.46 -16.58
N PRO A 55 -0.09 7.76 -15.47
CA PRO A 55 -1.14 6.79 -15.15
C PRO A 55 -2.55 7.38 -15.10
N HIS A 56 -3.57 6.57 -15.45
CA HIS A 56 -4.96 7.01 -15.51
C HIS A 56 -5.92 5.93 -14.99
N ASP A 57 -6.88 6.36 -14.19
CA ASP A 57 -7.96 5.55 -13.63
C ASP A 57 -9.28 6.26 -13.87
N TRP A 58 -10.11 5.76 -14.81
CA TRP A 58 -11.37 6.44 -15.15
C TRP A 58 -12.47 6.22 -14.12
N ALA A 59 -12.36 5.16 -13.28
CA ALA A 59 -13.43 4.86 -12.33
C ALA A 59 -13.52 5.92 -11.23
N ILE A 60 -12.37 6.48 -10.79
CA ILE A 60 -12.34 7.54 -9.76
C ILE A 60 -12.98 8.85 -10.20
N GLU A 61 -13.15 9.06 -11.50
CA GLU A 61 -13.79 10.24 -12.08
C GLU A 61 -15.32 10.17 -12.05
N GLY A 62 -15.88 8.98 -11.76
CA GLY A 62 -17.31 8.70 -11.85
C GLY A 62 -18.10 8.98 -10.59
N ASP A 63 -19.42 8.81 -10.72
CA ASP A 63 -20.37 8.95 -9.62
C ASP A 63 -20.45 7.66 -8.79
N PHE A 64 -20.62 7.81 -7.49
CA PHE A 64 -21.00 6.71 -6.61
C PHE A 64 -22.47 6.34 -6.85
N SER A 65 -22.73 5.06 -7.10
CA SER A 65 -24.09 4.58 -7.32
C SER A 65 -24.25 3.12 -6.89
N PRO A 66 -25.36 2.75 -6.24
CA PRO A 66 -25.66 1.36 -5.94
C PRO A 66 -25.92 0.51 -7.21
N SER A 67 -26.16 1.15 -8.35
CA SER A 67 -26.35 0.49 -9.65
C SER A 67 -25.03 0.17 -10.36
N ASN A 68 -23.90 0.70 -9.90
CA ASN A 68 -22.59 0.35 -10.46
C ASN A 68 -22.27 -1.12 -10.17
N PRO A 69 -21.79 -1.89 -11.17
CA PRO A 69 -21.61 -3.33 -11.05
C PRO A 69 -20.51 -3.72 -10.03
N SER A 70 -19.64 -2.80 -9.65
CA SER A 70 -18.63 -3.01 -8.60
C SER A 70 -19.25 -3.23 -7.21
N GLY A 71 -20.48 -2.75 -6.98
CA GLY A 71 -21.16 -2.79 -5.70
C GLY A 71 -20.40 -2.03 -4.60
N ALA A 72 -20.90 -2.05 -3.37
CA ALA A 72 -20.26 -1.40 -2.23
C ALA A 72 -18.85 -1.95 -1.95
N SER A 73 -18.63 -3.25 -2.16
CA SER A 73 -17.32 -3.90 -2.00
C SER A 73 -16.26 -3.32 -2.92
N GLY A 74 -16.62 -2.91 -4.13
CA GLY A 74 -15.72 -2.23 -5.07
C GLY A 74 -15.78 -0.70 -4.99
N GLY A 75 -16.43 -0.15 -3.95
CA GLY A 75 -16.55 1.30 -3.72
C GLY A 75 -17.70 1.96 -4.44
N ALA A 76 -18.63 1.22 -5.03
CA ALA A 76 -19.80 1.71 -5.79
C ALA A 76 -19.43 2.68 -6.93
N LEU A 77 -18.24 2.53 -7.52
CA LEU A 77 -17.72 3.31 -8.63
C LEU A 77 -17.91 2.57 -9.98
N PRO A 78 -17.93 3.27 -11.13
CA PRO A 78 -18.19 2.65 -12.42
C PRO A 78 -17.05 1.73 -12.88
N GLY A 79 -17.40 0.76 -13.71
CA GLY A 79 -16.47 -0.08 -14.47
C GLY A 79 -16.51 0.24 -15.95
N GLY A 80 -16.58 -0.79 -16.80
CA GLY A 80 -16.81 -0.68 -18.22
C GLY A 80 -15.62 -1.01 -19.10
N ILE A 81 -15.69 -0.60 -20.37
CA ILE A 81 -14.65 -0.84 -21.36
C ILE A 81 -14.07 0.50 -21.82
N GLY A 82 -12.78 0.67 -21.63
CA GLY A 82 -12.04 1.85 -22.05
C GLY A 82 -11.02 1.54 -23.13
N TRP A 83 -10.85 2.47 -24.05
CA TRP A 83 -9.87 2.38 -25.11
C TRP A 83 -8.88 3.53 -25.03
N TYR A 84 -7.60 3.19 -25.18
CA TYR A 84 -6.49 4.12 -25.23
C TYR A 84 -5.81 4.03 -26.59
N ARG A 85 -5.41 5.17 -27.15
CA ARG A 85 -4.64 5.25 -28.41
C ARG A 85 -3.50 6.25 -28.26
N LYS A 86 -2.38 5.96 -28.90
CA LYS A 86 -1.27 6.91 -28.97
C LYS A 86 -0.58 6.80 -30.29
N HIS A 87 -0.42 7.96 -30.96
CA HIS A 87 0.37 8.13 -32.14
C HIS A 87 1.83 8.44 -31.79
N PHE A 88 2.76 7.82 -32.48
CA PHE A 88 4.19 8.07 -32.29
C PHE A 88 5.00 7.70 -33.52
N SER A 89 6.18 8.31 -33.66
CA SER A 89 7.15 7.96 -34.70
C SER A 89 8.47 7.53 -34.07
N VAL A 90 9.20 6.71 -34.78
CA VAL A 90 10.57 6.33 -34.44
C VAL A 90 11.54 7.00 -35.43
N ASN A 91 12.73 7.36 -34.95
CA ASN A 91 13.72 7.96 -35.83
C ASN A 91 14.36 6.87 -36.73
N PRO A 92 14.19 6.91 -38.06
CA PRO A 92 14.72 5.88 -38.97
C PRO A 92 16.25 5.83 -39.03
N LYS A 93 16.93 6.89 -38.55
CA LYS A 93 18.39 7.00 -38.50
C LYS A 93 19.00 6.56 -37.16
N GLU A 94 18.17 6.22 -36.15
CA GLU A 94 18.71 5.73 -34.89
C GLU A 94 19.30 4.33 -35.04
N LYS A 95 20.26 4.02 -34.19
CA LYS A 95 20.99 2.75 -34.23
C LYS A 95 20.18 1.54 -33.77
N TYR A 96 19.06 1.80 -33.09
CA TYR A 96 18.22 0.74 -32.54
C TYR A 96 17.33 0.10 -33.59
N ASP A 97 17.20 -1.21 -33.49
CA ASP A 97 16.39 -1.99 -34.45
C ASP A 97 15.44 -2.99 -33.75
N ARG A 98 15.38 -2.95 -32.40
CA ARG A 98 14.43 -3.66 -31.60
C ARG A 98 13.69 -2.69 -30.69
N PHE A 99 12.35 -2.80 -30.66
CA PHE A 99 11.44 -1.91 -29.93
C PHE A 99 10.49 -2.76 -29.08
N THR A 100 10.42 -2.49 -27.78
CA THR A 100 9.46 -3.14 -26.89
C THR A 100 8.67 -2.13 -26.10
N ILE A 101 7.43 -2.47 -25.76
CA ILE A 101 6.58 -1.68 -24.86
C ILE A 101 6.29 -2.46 -23.61
N THR A 102 6.51 -1.83 -22.46
CA THR A 102 6.23 -2.41 -21.13
C THR A 102 5.10 -1.63 -20.47
N PHE A 103 4.11 -2.35 -19.96
CA PHE A 103 3.04 -1.83 -19.11
C PHE A 103 3.28 -2.34 -17.69
N ASP A 104 3.41 -1.45 -16.73
CA ASP A 104 3.62 -1.82 -15.32
C ASP A 104 2.33 -2.30 -14.64
N GLY A 105 1.17 -1.98 -15.22
CA GLY A 105 -0.13 -2.49 -14.82
C GLY A 105 -1.29 -1.88 -15.58
N VAL A 106 -2.24 -2.72 -16.01
CA VAL A 106 -3.47 -2.31 -16.70
C VAL A 106 -4.65 -3.11 -16.13
N TYR A 107 -5.59 -2.47 -15.50
CA TYR A 107 -6.70 -3.15 -14.86
C TYR A 107 -7.99 -3.00 -15.68
N MET A 108 -8.48 -4.12 -16.28
CA MET A 108 -7.93 -5.47 -16.45
C MET A 108 -8.21 -6.00 -17.88
N ASN A 109 -7.91 -7.27 -18.14
CA ASN A 109 -8.15 -7.91 -19.43
C ASN A 109 -7.67 -7.06 -20.62
N SER A 110 -6.46 -6.48 -20.50
CA SER A 110 -5.93 -5.57 -21.50
C SER A 110 -5.53 -6.30 -22.77
N THR A 111 -6.03 -5.83 -23.92
CA THR A 111 -5.61 -6.29 -25.24
C THR A 111 -4.87 -5.15 -25.93
N VAL A 112 -3.63 -5.42 -26.37
CA VAL A 112 -2.74 -4.41 -26.98
C VAL A 112 -2.58 -4.70 -28.47
N TYR A 113 -2.62 -3.63 -29.27
CA TYR A 113 -2.42 -3.64 -30.70
C TYR A 113 -1.37 -2.61 -31.12
N ILE A 114 -0.61 -2.89 -32.16
CA ILE A 114 0.26 -1.95 -32.85
C ILE A 114 -0.07 -1.96 -34.36
N ASN A 115 -0.36 -0.78 -34.93
CA ASN A 115 -0.68 -0.63 -36.35
C ASN A 115 -1.78 -1.60 -36.84
N GLY A 116 -2.78 -1.89 -35.98
CA GLY A 116 -3.87 -2.84 -36.25
C GLY A 116 -3.54 -4.30 -35.95
N HIS A 117 -2.28 -4.65 -35.65
CA HIS A 117 -1.88 -6.02 -35.30
C HIS A 117 -2.02 -6.27 -33.81
N LYS A 118 -2.78 -7.32 -33.45
CA LYS A 118 -2.92 -7.75 -32.04
C LYS A 118 -1.59 -8.33 -31.54
N LEU A 119 -1.06 -7.77 -30.42
CA LEU A 119 0.13 -8.26 -29.75
C LEU A 119 -0.20 -9.35 -28.73
N GLY A 120 -1.27 -9.17 -27.98
CA GLY A 120 -1.71 -10.14 -26.99
C GLY A 120 -2.76 -9.57 -26.03
N THR A 121 -3.23 -10.44 -25.13
CA THR A 121 -4.12 -10.07 -24.02
C THR A 121 -3.46 -10.48 -22.72
N ARG A 122 -3.46 -9.59 -21.71
CA ARG A 122 -3.05 -9.90 -20.34
C ARG A 122 -4.24 -9.71 -19.40
N PRO A 123 -4.76 -10.81 -18.80
CA PRO A 123 -5.96 -10.73 -17.98
C PRO A 123 -5.70 -10.19 -16.57
N TYR A 124 -4.56 -10.53 -15.92
CA TYR A 124 -4.27 -10.13 -14.56
C TYR A 124 -3.86 -8.67 -14.48
N GLY A 125 -4.72 -7.84 -13.90
CA GLY A 125 -4.57 -6.38 -13.91
C GLY A 125 -3.38 -5.82 -13.11
N TYR A 126 -2.74 -6.62 -12.28
CA TYR A 126 -1.62 -6.21 -11.43
C TYR A 126 -0.25 -6.60 -11.99
N SER A 127 -0.21 -7.45 -13.02
CA SER A 127 1.04 -7.90 -13.64
C SER A 127 1.69 -6.83 -14.50
N THR A 128 3.01 -6.72 -14.41
CA THR A 128 3.83 -6.04 -15.42
C THR A 128 4.07 -6.96 -16.59
N PHE A 129 3.93 -6.45 -17.82
CA PHE A 129 4.10 -7.25 -19.03
C PHE A 129 4.71 -6.43 -20.18
N GLU A 130 5.39 -7.13 -21.11
CA GLU A 130 6.07 -6.53 -22.24
C GLU A 130 5.63 -7.18 -23.55
N TYR A 131 5.53 -6.36 -24.61
CA TYR A 131 5.34 -6.84 -25.98
C TYR A 131 6.45 -6.32 -26.90
N ASP A 132 6.85 -7.17 -27.87
CA ASP A 132 7.78 -6.82 -28.93
C ASP A 132 7.02 -6.13 -30.07
N LEU A 133 7.33 -4.85 -30.32
CA LEU A 133 6.75 -4.05 -31.38
C LEU A 133 7.50 -4.22 -32.72
N THR A 134 8.73 -4.73 -32.69
CA THR A 134 9.69 -4.75 -33.79
C THR A 134 9.12 -5.26 -35.12
N PRO A 135 8.30 -6.36 -35.15
CA PRO A 135 7.78 -6.88 -36.41
C PRO A 135 6.80 -5.94 -37.12
N TYR A 136 6.19 -5.01 -36.40
CA TYR A 136 5.07 -4.21 -36.86
C TYR A 136 5.35 -2.70 -36.89
N ILE A 137 6.55 -2.28 -36.46
CA ILE A 137 6.93 -0.86 -36.43
C ILE A 137 7.14 -0.33 -37.85
N ASN A 138 6.45 0.76 -38.16
CA ASN A 138 6.70 1.56 -39.33
C ASN A 138 7.86 2.55 -39.06
N LYS A 139 9.01 2.30 -39.66
CA LYS A 139 10.21 3.13 -39.44
C LYS A 139 10.18 4.48 -40.17
N LYS A 140 9.27 4.68 -41.12
CA LYS A 140 9.22 5.89 -41.94
C LYS A 140 7.91 6.65 -41.83
N GLY A 141 7.05 6.27 -40.93
CA GLY A 141 5.73 6.88 -40.79
C GLY A 141 5.23 6.85 -39.36
N ASP A 142 3.97 7.19 -39.23
CA ASP A 142 3.26 7.14 -37.98
C ASP A 142 3.03 5.68 -37.51
N ASN A 143 3.06 5.48 -36.21
CA ASN A 143 2.71 4.25 -35.57
C ASN A 143 1.57 4.53 -34.57
N VAL A 144 0.62 3.62 -34.49
CA VAL A 144 -0.52 3.73 -33.59
C VAL A 144 -0.52 2.53 -32.64
N ILE A 145 -0.28 2.78 -31.36
CA ILE A 145 -0.50 1.80 -30.30
C ILE A 145 -1.91 1.96 -29.75
N VAL A 146 -2.61 0.84 -29.57
CA VAL A 146 -3.99 0.81 -29.09
C VAL A 146 -4.09 -0.19 -27.93
N VAL A 147 -4.77 0.19 -26.87
CA VAL A 147 -5.03 -0.67 -25.69
C VAL A 147 -6.52 -0.68 -25.42
N LYS A 148 -7.15 -1.84 -25.54
CA LYS A 148 -8.49 -2.10 -24.98
C LYS A 148 -8.34 -2.56 -23.54
N VAL A 149 -9.07 -1.96 -22.62
CA VAL A 149 -9.13 -2.36 -21.22
C VAL A 149 -10.58 -2.73 -20.91
N ASP A 150 -10.81 -3.99 -20.50
CA ASP A 150 -12.14 -4.52 -20.24
C ASP A 150 -12.32 -4.84 -18.76
N ASN A 151 -12.89 -3.90 -18.01
CA ASN A 151 -13.28 -4.05 -16.62
C ASN A 151 -14.82 -3.97 -16.46
N SER A 152 -15.54 -4.57 -17.41
CA SER A 152 -17.01 -4.60 -17.40
C SER A 152 -17.59 -5.73 -16.56
N ASP A 153 -16.85 -6.83 -16.42
CA ASP A 153 -17.28 -8.01 -15.67
C ASP A 153 -16.95 -7.88 -14.18
N GLN A 154 -17.92 -7.42 -13.40
CA GLN A 154 -17.77 -7.10 -11.98
C GLN A 154 -18.92 -7.70 -11.14
N PRO A 155 -18.73 -7.88 -9.80
CA PRO A 155 -17.51 -7.60 -9.03
C PRO A 155 -16.40 -8.60 -9.37
N ASN A 156 -15.15 -8.13 -9.48
CA ASN A 156 -13.99 -8.98 -9.76
C ASN A 156 -12.90 -8.88 -8.66
N SER A 157 -13.17 -8.12 -7.61
CA SER A 157 -12.42 -8.07 -6.36
C SER A 157 -13.34 -7.68 -5.21
N ARG A 158 -12.84 -7.73 -3.97
CA ARG A 158 -13.57 -7.31 -2.77
C ARG A 158 -13.20 -5.89 -2.32
N TRP A 159 -12.38 -5.20 -3.10
CA TRP A 159 -11.91 -3.83 -2.89
C TRP A 159 -11.85 -3.08 -4.22
N TYR A 160 -11.64 -1.77 -4.16
CA TYR A 160 -11.47 -0.95 -5.34
C TYR A 160 -10.15 -1.23 -6.03
N SER A 161 -10.19 -1.61 -7.29
CA SER A 161 -8.99 -1.89 -8.10
C SER A 161 -8.69 -0.82 -9.14
N GLY A 162 -9.60 0.11 -9.36
CA GLY A 162 -9.49 1.11 -10.42
C GLY A 162 -9.78 0.54 -11.80
N CYS A 163 -9.63 1.37 -12.83
CA CYS A 163 -9.89 1.02 -14.22
C CYS A 163 -8.93 1.77 -15.15
N GLY A 164 -8.21 1.04 -16.01
CA GLY A 164 -7.40 1.69 -17.04
C GLY A 164 -5.92 1.34 -16.98
N ILE A 165 -5.11 2.12 -17.67
CA ILE A 165 -3.65 2.05 -17.61
C ILE A 165 -3.20 2.85 -16.37
N TYR A 166 -3.29 2.21 -15.20
CA TYR A 166 -3.14 2.86 -13.91
C TYR A 166 -1.71 2.89 -13.36
N ARG A 167 -0.76 2.27 -14.10
CA ARG A 167 0.68 2.33 -13.83
C ARG A 167 1.41 2.84 -15.08
N HIS A 168 2.73 3.05 -14.96
CA HIS A 168 3.54 3.61 -16.03
C HIS A 168 3.67 2.71 -17.26
N VAL A 169 3.94 3.36 -18.41
CA VAL A 169 4.24 2.70 -19.67
C VAL A 169 5.61 3.15 -20.17
N TRP A 170 6.39 2.18 -20.67
CA TRP A 170 7.77 2.38 -21.08
C TRP A 170 7.99 1.90 -22.52
N LEU A 171 8.63 2.73 -23.34
CA LEU A 171 9.18 2.32 -24.63
C LEU A 171 10.67 2.05 -24.47
N THR A 172 11.08 0.83 -24.79
CA THR A 172 12.51 0.44 -24.71
C THR A 172 13.03 0.12 -26.10
N LYS A 173 14.21 0.66 -26.44
CA LYS A 173 14.89 0.45 -27.71
C LYS A 173 16.25 -0.18 -27.44
N THR A 174 16.56 -1.24 -28.15
CA THR A 174 17.81 -2.00 -28.07
C THR A 174 18.30 -2.44 -29.44
N MET A 175 19.47 -3.08 -29.49
CA MET A 175 19.96 -3.75 -30.68
C MET A 175 19.33 -5.15 -30.79
N LYS A 176 18.83 -5.52 -31.97
CA LYS A 176 18.28 -6.87 -32.22
C LYS A 176 19.36 -7.94 -32.17
N THR A 177 20.60 -7.59 -32.52
CA THR A 177 21.72 -8.54 -32.60
C THR A 177 22.11 -9.14 -31.26
N ALA A 178 22.07 -8.35 -30.18
CA ALA A 178 22.26 -8.86 -28.81
C ALA A 178 21.65 -7.88 -27.80
N TYR A 179 20.92 -8.40 -26.83
CA TYR A 179 20.26 -7.59 -25.80
C TYR A 179 20.03 -8.40 -24.53
N ILE A 180 19.84 -7.69 -23.41
CA ILE A 180 19.41 -8.24 -22.12
C ILE A 180 17.88 -8.16 -22.10
N PRO A 181 17.13 -9.28 -21.96
CA PRO A 181 15.67 -9.26 -21.89
C PRO A 181 15.20 -8.56 -20.62
N GLN A 182 13.91 -8.25 -20.57
CA GLN A 182 13.28 -7.70 -19.38
C GLN A 182 13.57 -8.59 -18.16
N TRP A 183 13.99 -7.98 -17.02
CA TRP A 183 14.39 -8.67 -15.78
C TRP A 183 15.52 -9.70 -15.94
N GLY A 184 16.31 -9.58 -17.00
CA GLY A 184 17.43 -10.52 -17.28
C GLY A 184 18.62 -10.35 -16.36
N GLN A 185 18.68 -9.32 -15.50
CA GLN A 185 19.69 -9.16 -14.46
C GLN A 185 19.16 -9.68 -13.12
N TYR A 186 19.85 -10.64 -12.51
CA TYR A 186 19.57 -11.14 -11.18
C TYR A 186 20.77 -10.91 -10.27
N VAL A 187 20.56 -10.29 -9.12
CA VAL A 187 21.59 -9.93 -8.14
C VAL A 187 21.21 -10.48 -6.77
N ALA A 188 22.11 -11.25 -6.18
CA ALA A 188 21.99 -11.70 -4.79
C ALA A 188 23.22 -11.26 -3.99
N THR A 189 23.00 -10.86 -2.74
CA THR A 189 24.02 -10.32 -1.84
C THR A 189 24.06 -11.06 -0.51
N SER A 190 25.23 -11.04 0.16
CA SER A 190 25.35 -11.49 1.54
C SER A 190 25.80 -10.33 2.46
N PRO A 191 25.50 -10.35 3.77
CA PRO A 191 25.96 -9.30 4.69
C PRO A 191 27.49 -9.19 4.78
N GLN A 192 28.22 -10.25 4.38
CA GLN A 192 29.69 -10.24 4.31
C GLN A 192 30.23 -9.54 3.07
N GLY A 193 29.35 -9.09 2.15
CA GLY A 193 29.71 -8.38 0.93
C GLY A 193 29.93 -9.27 -0.30
N ASP A 194 29.52 -10.53 -0.27
CA ASP A 194 29.50 -11.35 -1.47
C ASP A 194 28.35 -10.92 -2.37
N VAL A 195 28.64 -10.83 -3.66
CA VAL A 195 27.64 -10.48 -4.69
C VAL A 195 27.70 -11.52 -5.78
N ARG A 196 26.55 -12.08 -6.11
CA ARG A 196 26.37 -13.00 -7.23
C ARG A 196 25.47 -12.33 -8.25
N VAL A 197 25.95 -12.23 -9.48
CA VAL A 197 25.22 -11.58 -10.59
C VAL A 197 25.07 -12.59 -11.71
N LYS A 198 23.82 -12.79 -12.18
CA LYS A 198 23.50 -13.51 -13.40
C LYS A 198 22.85 -12.56 -14.38
N VAL A 199 23.30 -12.59 -15.63
CA VAL A 199 22.72 -11.79 -16.70
C VAL A 199 22.29 -12.70 -17.83
N ASP A 200 20.99 -12.83 -18.02
CA ASP A 200 20.43 -13.49 -19.19
C ASP A 200 20.48 -12.53 -20.38
N PHE A 201 20.83 -13.04 -21.55
CA PHE A 201 20.86 -12.26 -22.79
C PHE A 201 20.44 -13.11 -23.98
N ALA A 202 19.85 -12.45 -24.97
CA ALA A 202 19.58 -13.02 -26.28
C ALA A 202 20.61 -12.49 -27.28
N ALA A 203 21.08 -13.35 -28.19
CA ALA A 203 22.00 -12.97 -29.26
C ALA A 203 21.68 -13.73 -30.54
N SER A 204 21.73 -13.04 -31.66
CA SER A 204 21.49 -13.61 -32.98
C SER A 204 22.67 -13.27 -33.91
N GLY A 205 23.36 -14.28 -34.45
CA GLY A 205 24.47 -14.13 -35.35
C GLY A 205 25.57 -15.19 -35.14
N LYS A 206 26.31 -15.50 -36.19
CA LYS A 206 27.41 -16.46 -36.14
C LYS A 206 28.71 -15.76 -35.72
N LYS A 207 29.53 -16.43 -34.86
CA LYS A 207 30.89 -16.00 -34.45
C LYS A 207 30.97 -14.69 -33.67
N MET A 208 30.04 -14.40 -32.73
CA MET A 208 30.17 -13.30 -31.79
C MET A 208 30.88 -13.72 -30.51
N LYS A 209 31.88 -12.94 -30.04
CA LYS A 209 32.47 -13.10 -28.74
C LYS A 209 31.64 -12.29 -27.76
N LEU A 210 30.82 -12.96 -26.95
CA LEU A 210 29.95 -12.36 -25.93
C LEU A 210 30.65 -12.36 -24.57
N SER A 211 30.52 -11.26 -23.84
CA SER A 211 30.90 -11.17 -22.43
C SER A 211 30.00 -10.17 -21.69
N VAL A 212 29.95 -10.31 -20.38
CA VAL A 212 29.24 -9.38 -19.50
C VAL A 212 30.25 -8.73 -18.57
N ARG A 213 30.19 -7.40 -18.46
CA ARG A 213 30.97 -6.63 -17.50
C ARG A 213 30.04 -6.10 -16.41
N ASN A 214 30.29 -6.48 -15.16
CA ASN A 214 29.56 -6.01 -14.00
C ASN A 214 30.39 -4.95 -13.26
N THR A 215 29.77 -3.84 -12.90
CA THR A 215 30.36 -2.79 -12.09
C THR A 215 29.40 -2.44 -10.96
N ILE A 216 29.89 -2.44 -9.72
CA ILE A 216 29.12 -2.09 -8.53
C ILE A 216 29.58 -0.72 -8.05
N TYR A 217 28.62 0.18 -7.87
CA TYR A 217 28.83 1.52 -7.34
C TYR A 217 28.19 1.62 -5.96
N ASP A 218 28.85 2.35 -5.04
CA ASP A 218 28.24 2.76 -3.77
C ASP A 218 27.26 3.92 -3.96
N ALA A 219 26.61 4.37 -2.88
CA ALA A 219 25.65 5.47 -2.92
C ALA A 219 26.26 6.81 -3.35
N ALA A 220 27.59 6.97 -3.25
CA ALA A 220 28.31 8.16 -3.71
C ALA A 220 28.76 8.04 -5.20
N GLY A 221 28.43 6.94 -5.86
CA GLY A 221 28.82 6.68 -7.27
C GLY A 221 30.26 6.18 -7.43
N LYS A 222 30.96 5.84 -6.33
CA LYS A 222 32.32 5.27 -6.39
C LYS A 222 32.23 3.78 -6.74
N ILE A 223 33.12 3.32 -7.61
CA ILE A 223 33.26 1.91 -7.97
C ILE A 223 33.86 1.15 -6.78
N VAL A 224 33.13 0.12 -6.32
CA VAL A 224 33.54 -0.72 -5.19
C VAL A 224 33.87 -2.16 -5.59
N ALA A 225 33.38 -2.61 -6.77
CA ALA A 225 33.75 -3.90 -7.34
C ALA A 225 33.54 -3.92 -8.85
N LYS A 226 34.33 -4.75 -9.54
CA LYS A 226 34.20 -5.00 -10.99
C LYS A 226 34.49 -6.45 -11.32
N SER A 227 33.82 -6.97 -12.34
CA SER A 227 34.15 -8.26 -12.96
C SER A 227 33.83 -8.22 -14.45
N GLN A 228 34.46 -9.10 -15.23
CA GLN A 228 34.11 -9.36 -16.61
C GLN A 228 34.25 -10.84 -16.90
N GLY A 229 33.25 -11.44 -17.55
CA GLY A 229 33.24 -12.86 -17.82
C GLY A 229 31.99 -13.26 -18.59
N VAL A 230 31.51 -14.44 -18.29
CA VAL A 230 30.30 -15.04 -18.86
C VAL A 230 29.04 -14.60 -18.08
N GLN A 231 27.94 -15.27 -18.32
CA GLN A 231 26.61 -14.96 -17.83
C GLN A 231 26.50 -14.85 -16.30
N GLU A 232 27.17 -15.77 -15.53
CA GLU A 232 27.15 -15.75 -14.06
C GLU A 232 28.54 -15.40 -13.52
N GLN A 233 28.58 -14.46 -12.54
CA GLN A 233 29.82 -13.96 -11.94
C GLN A 233 29.65 -13.72 -10.46
N LYS A 234 30.77 -13.86 -9.72
CA LYS A 234 30.89 -13.54 -8.30
C LYS A 234 31.80 -12.34 -8.11
N LEU A 235 31.38 -11.42 -7.26
CA LEU A 235 32.12 -10.20 -6.88
C LEU A 235 32.18 -10.11 -5.35
N LYS A 236 33.06 -9.23 -4.84
CA LYS A 236 33.19 -8.95 -3.41
C LYS A 236 33.27 -7.45 -3.18
N VAL A 237 32.35 -6.94 -2.37
CA VAL A 237 32.42 -5.59 -1.81
C VAL A 237 33.03 -5.69 -0.42
N LYS A 238 34.13 -4.97 -0.19
CA LYS A 238 34.79 -4.97 1.13
C LYS A 238 34.05 -4.07 2.10
N ASN A 239 33.75 -4.58 3.31
CA ASN A 239 33.08 -3.86 4.38
C ASN A 239 31.82 -3.11 3.89
N PRO A 240 30.80 -3.82 3.39
CA PRO A 240 29.62 -3.17 2.85
C PRO A 240 28.83 -2.44 3.94
N HIS A 241 28.24 -1.31 3.58
CA HIS A 241 27.19 -0.70 4.38
C HIS A 241 25.94 -1.55 4.30
N LEU A 242 25.44 -1.96 5.47
CA LEU A 242 24.24 -2.80 5.52
C LEU A 242 22.97 -1.96 5.29
N TRP A 243 22.04 -2.54 4.53
CA TRP A 243 20.68 -2.05 4.43
C TRP A 243 19.94 -2.40 5.74
N ASP A 244 19.19 -1.43 6.30
CA ASP A 244 18.51 -1.58 7.58
C ASP A 244 17.19 -0.78 7.58
N ILE A 245 16.30 -1.04 8.54
CA ILE A 245 15.07 -0.28 8.74
C ILE A 245 15.38 1.19 8.94
N GLY A 246 14.68 2.04 8.17
CA GLY A 246 14.90 3.49 8.17
C GLY A 246 16.24 3.95 7.60
N LYS A 247 17.07 3.02 7.12
CA LYS A 247 18.41 3.25 6.55
C LYS A 247 18.60 2.43 5.29
N GLY A 248 17.87 2.76 4.26
CA GLY A 248 17.90 2.08 2.97
C GLY A 248 19.20 2.38 2.18
N TYR A 249 20.35 1.88 2.65
CA TYR A 249 21.60 2.06 1.90
C TYR A 249 21.62 1.16 0.67
N LEU A 250 21.74 1.77 -0.51
CA LEU A 250 21.65 1.08 -1.79
C LEU A 250 22.95 1.23 -2.58
N TYR A 251 23.36 0.13 -3.19
CA TYR A 251 24.37 0.06 -4.23
C TYR A 251 23.71 -0.02 -5.59
N THR A 252 24.41 0.43 -6.64
CA THR A 252 23.97 0.27 -8.03
C THR A 252 24.82 -0.81 -8.69
N VAL A 253 24.16 -1.82 -9.26
CA VAL A 253 24.79 -2.88 -10.05
C VAL A 253 24.49 -2.64 -11.52
N LYS A 254 25.54 -2.27 -12.29
CA LYS A 254 25.49 -2.05 -13.73
C LYS A 254 26.07 -3.25 -14.43
N SER A 255 25.28 -3.90 -15.29
CA SER A 255 25.72 -5.00 -16.16
C SER A 255 25.72 -4.56 -17.61
N GLU A 256 26.86 -4.62 -18.27
CA GLU A 256 27.06 -4.26 -19.67
C GLU A 256 27.27 -5.53 -20.50
N LEU A 257 26.43 -5.74 -21.51
CA LEU A 257 26.60 -6.81 -22.50
C LEU A 257 27.54 -6.32 -23.60
N LEU A 258 28.61 -7.08 -23.83
CA LEU A 258 29.61 -6.76 -24.84
C LEU A 258 29.58 -7.79 -25.95
N VAL A 259 29.63 -7.29 -27.21
CA VAL A 259 29.84 -8.07 -28.42
C VAL A 259 31.19 -7.64 -29.03
N ASN A 260 32.11 -8.58 -29.16
CA ASN A 260 33.47 -8.30 -29.65
C ASN A 260 34.14 -7.11 -28.93
N GLY A 261 33.97 -7.02 -27.62
CA GLY A 261 34.54 -5.97 -26.76
C GLY A 261 33.78 -4.62 -26.76
N LYS A 262 32.72 -4.45 -27.58
CA LYS A 262 31.90 -3.23 -27.60
C LYS A 262 30.62 -3.42 -26.83
N VAL A 263 30.27 -2.45 -25.99
CA VAL A 263 29.00 -2.45 -25.24
C VAL A 263 27.82 -2.28 -26.18
N VAL A 264 26.88 -3.22 -26.15
CA VAL A 264 25.68 -3.23 -27.02
C VAL A 264 24.39 -3.08 -26.23
N ASP A 265 24.38 -3.48 -24.93
CA ASP A 265 23.23 -3.30 -24.05
C ASP A 265 23.64 -3.14 -22.59
N VAL A 266 22.76 -2.57 -21.76
CA VAL A 266 23.02 -2.29 -20.34
C VAL A 266 21.76 -2.60 -19.53
N ALA A 267 21.92 -3.31 -18.42
CA ALA A 267 20.93 -3.42 -17.37
C ALA A 267 21.47 -2.83 -16.07
N THR A 268 20.60 -2.21 -15.28
CA THR A 268 20.95 -1.61 -14.01
C THR A 268 19.88 -1.94 -12.98
N SER A 269 20.31 -2.36 -11.78
CA SER A 269 19.44 -2.53 -10.63
C SER A 269 20.10 -1.99 -9.37
N THR A 270 19.29 -1.74 -8.34
CA THR A 270 19.78 -1.51 -6.98
C THR A 270 20.08 -2.83 -6.28
N ALA A 271 20.92 -2.80 -5.26
CA ALA A 271 21.19 -3.90 -4.35
C ALA A 271 21.44 -3.39 -2.94
N GLY A 272 21.06 -4.17 -1.94
CA GLY A 272 21.32 -3.90 -0.53
C GLY A 272 21.93 -5.11 0.16
N PHE A 273 22.89 -4.89 1.05
CA PHE A 273 23.52 -5.97 1.82
C PHE A 273 22.80 -6.10 3.15
N ARG A 274 22.23 -7.25 3.43
CA ARG A 274 21.52 -7.53 4.68
C ARG A 274 21.51 -9.01 5.01
N ASP A 275 21.25 -9.32 6.28
CA ASP A 275 20.91 -10.65 6.76
C ASP A 275 19.47 -10.65 7.29
N VAL A 276 18.66 -11.60 6.82
CA VAL A 276 17.27 -11.80 7.24
C VAL A 276 17.12 -13.23 7.76
N LYS A 277 16.63 -13.36 8.98
CA LYS A 277 16.39 -14.67 9.58
C LYS A 277 15.02 -14.71 10.28
N PHE A 278 14.27 -15.77 10.03
CA PHE A 278 13.08 -16.13 10.80
C PHE A 278 13.44 -17.33 11.70
N ASP A 279 13.13 -17.20 13.00
CA ASP A 279 13.44 -18.19 14.01
C ASP A 279 12.17 -18.65 14.72
N ALA A 280 11.97 -19.97 14.82
CA ALA A 280 10.77 -20.56 15.39
C ALA A 280 10.56 -20.28 16.89
N ARG A 281 11.60 -19.82 17.61
CA ARG A 281 11.54 -19.53 19.05
C ARG A 281 11.68 -18.05 19.39
N LYS A 282 12.37 -17.30 18.54
CA LYS A 282 12.76 -15.90 18.81
C LYS A 282 12.19 -14.91 17.79
N GLY A 283 11.39 -15.38 16.83
CA GLY A 283 10.74 -14.53 15.85
C GLY A 283 11.70 -14.04 14.76
N PHE A 284 11.75 -12.74 14.51
CA PHE A 284 12.43 -12.13 13.36
C PHE A 284 13.74 -11.46 13.73
N PHE A 285 14.74 -11.60 12.84
CA PHE A 285 16.04 -10.95 12.95
C PHE A 285 16.41 -10.24 11.65
N LEU A 286 16.92 -9.03 11.77
CA LEU A 286 17.54 -8.27 10.69
C LEU A 286 18.97 -7.90 11.12
N ASN A 287 19.97 -8.25 10.30
CA ASN A 287 21.39 -7.99 10.59
C ASN A 287 21.82 -8.44 11.99
N GLY A 288 21.34 -9.61 12.43
CA GLY A 288 21.60 -10.18 13.75
C GLY A 288 20.84 -9.56 14.92
N LYS A 289 20.04 -8.52 14.69
CA LYS A 289 19.21 -7.88 15.71
C LYS A 289 17.82 -8.52 15.73
N ASN A 290 17.40 -9.00 16.90
CA ASN A 290 16.03 -9.46 17.11
C ASN A 290 15.09 -8.25 17.18
N LEU A 291 13.99 -8.28 16.43
CA LEU A 291 12.99 -7.22 16.41
C LEU A 291 11.62 -7.75 15.97
N LYS A 292 10.58 -7.00 16.23
CA LYS A 292 9.25 -7.28 15.71
C LYS A 292 9.04 -6.61 14.36
N ILE A 293 8.37 -7.32 13.45
CA ILE A 293 7.80 -6.74 12.25
C ILE A 293 6.54 -5.99 12.68
N ASN A 294 6.62 -4.66 12.65
CA ASN A 294 5.53 -3.74 12.88
C ASN A 294 4.95 -3.36 11.52
N GLY A 295 4.16 -4.27 10.95
CA GLY A 295 3.68 -4.17 9.59
C GLY A 295 2.24 -3.71 9.49
N VAL A 296 1.88 -3.24 8.29
CA VAL A 296 0.51 -2.99 7.87
C VAL A 296 0.25 -3.60 6.50
N CYS A 297 -0.99 -4.02 6.28
CA CYS A 297 -1.51 -4.36 4.96
C CYS A 297 -1.92 -3.08 4.24
N GLU A 298 -1.63 -2.97 2.94
CA GLU A 298 -1.98 -1.83 2.12
C GLU A 298 -2.59 -2.28 0.78
N HIS A 299 -3.77 -1.75 0.45
CA HIS A 299 -4.26 -1.74 -0.91
C HIS A 299 -3.57 -0.65 -1.72
N HIS A 300 -3.70 -0.70 -3.04
CA HIS A 300 -2.92 0.13 -3.96
C HIS A 300 -3.58 1.47 -4.32
N ASP A 301 -4.75 1.79 -3.76
CA ASP A 301 -5.38 3.10 -3.98
C ASP A 301 -4.72 4.22 -3.16
N PHE A 302 -4.92 5.43 -3.63
CA PHE A 302 -4.46 6.67 -3.01
C PHE A 302 -5.64 7.55 -2.56
N GLY A 303 -6.71 6.91 -2.04
CA GLY A 303 -7.93 7.60 -1.63
C GLY A 303 -8.56 8.36 -2.81
N CYS A 304 -8.77 9.65 -2.66
CA CYS A 304 -9.40 10.49 -3.69
C CYS A 304 -8.67 10.56 -5.04
N LEU A 305 -7.45 10.04 -5.13
CA LEU A 305 -6.70 9.94 -6.38
C LEU A 305 -6.92 8.61 -7.12
N GLY A 306 -7.68 7.68 -6.54
CA GLY A 306 -7.92 6.36 -7.11
C GLY A 306 -6.68 5.47 -7.14
N ALA A 307 -6.61 4.57 -8.12
CA ALA A 307 -5.53 3.61 -8.26
C ALA A 307 -4.37 4.10 -9.14
N ALA A 308 -4.53 5.20 -9.88
CA ALA A 308 -3.48 5.75 -10.73
C ALA A 308 -2.22 6.09 -9.92
N VAL A 309 -1.09 5.46 -10.25
CA VAL A 309 0.17 5.65 -9.51
C VAL A 309 0.56 7.12 -9.45
N ASN A 310 0.79 7.58 -8.22
CA ASN A 310 1.29 8.92 -7.91
C ASN A 310 2.37 8.77 -6.85
N GLU A 311 3.62 8.99 -7.24
CA GLU A 311 4.78 8.76 -6.38
C GLU A 311 4.79 9.68 -5.15
N ASP A 312 4.29 10.92 -5.28
CA ASP A 312 4.20 11.84 -4.15
C ASP A 312 3.17 11.36 -3.13
N ALA A 313 2.01 10.88 -3.58
CA ALA A 313 0.99 10.29 -2.71
C ALA A 313 1.50 9.02 -2.02
N MET A 314 2.21 8.17 -2.76
CA MET A 314 2.83 6.95 -2.23
C MET A 314 3.87 7.29 -1.15
N HIS A 315 4.77 8.24 -1.43
CA HIS A 315 5.77 8.68 -0.46
C HIS A 315 5.13 9.31 0.79
N ARG A 316 4.03 10.07 0.62
CA ARG A 316 3.24 10.59 1.74
C ARG A 316 2.70 9.46 2.61
N LYS A 317 2.05 8.44 2.02
CA LYS A 317 1.54 7.28 2.77
C LYS A 317 2.66 6.62 3.58
N LEU A 318 3.79 6.31 2.96
CA LEU A 318 4.94 5.70 3.64
C LEU A 318 5.53 6.60 4.73
N THR A 319 5.53 7.93 4.54
CA THR A 319 6.02 8.88 5.55
C THR A 319 5.12 8.89 6.79
N ILE A 320 3.80 8.90 6.61
CA ILE A 320 2.83 8.83 7.71
C ILE A 320 2.97 7.49 8.47
N LEU A 321 3.09 6.38 7.75
CA LEU A 321 3.28 5.07 8.35
C LEU A 321 4.59 4.97 9.14
N ARG A 322 5.69 5.50 8.58
CA ARG A 322 6.98 5.57 9.31
C ARG A 322 6.87 6.40 10.58
N ASP A 323 6.16 7.52 10.53
CA ASP A 323 5.95 8.41 11.68
C ASP A 323 5.22 7.69 12.82
N MET A 324 4.32 6.77 12.49
CA MET A 324 3.64 5.88 13.44
C MET A 324 4.55 4.77 14.00
N GLY A 325 5.65 4.45 13.34
CA GLY A 325 6.57 3.37 13.73
C GLY A 325 6.43 2.09 12.90
N VAL A 326 5.69 2.12 11.80
CA VAL A 326 5.62 1.01 10.83
C VAL A 326 6.99 0.79 10.21
N ASN A 327 7.42 -0.47 10.16
CA ASN A 327 8.67 -0.87 9.53
C ASN A 327 8.48 -1.88 8.37
N ALA A 328 7.25 -2.31 8.12
CA ALA A 328 6.96 -3.31 7.08
C ALA A 328 5.62 -3.06 6.37
N ILE A 329 5.55 -3.42 5.11
CA ILE A 329 4.37 -3.34 4.24
C ILE A 329 4.05 -4.73 3.68
N ARG A 330 2.79 -5.14 3.71
CA ARG A 330 2.26 -6.27 2.93
C ARG A 330 1.46 -5.72 1.75
N SER A 331 1.83 -6.11 0.54
CA SER A 331 1.13 -5.71 -0.68
C SER A 331 -0.15 -6.54 -0.86
N SER A 332 -1.22 -6.10 -0.26
CA SER A 332 -2.51 -6.84 -0.22
C SER A 332 -3.34 -6.57 -1.48
N HIS A 333 -3.78 -7.58 -2.18
CA HIS A 333 -3.36 -8.99 -2.17
C HIS A 333 -2.90 -9.32 -3.58
N ASN A 334 -1.88 -8.62 -4.08
CA ASN A 334 -1.49 -8.63 -5.49
C ASN A 334 -0.11 -7.99 -5.72
N PRO A 335 0.51 -8.20 -6.89
CA PRO A 335 1.77 -7.57 -7.24
C PRO A 335 1.75 -6.05 -7.09
N PRO A 336 2.65 -5.45 -6.28
CA PRO A 336 2.69 -4.01 -6.04
C PRO A 336 3.20 -3.24 -7.27
N ALA A 337 3.00 -1.92 -7.28
CA ALA A 337 3.67 -1.04 -8.23
C ALA A 337 5.19 -1.07 -7.99
N PRO A 338 6.02 -1.06 -9.05
CA PRO A 338 7.48 -1.02 -8.91
C PRO A 338 7.97 0.15 -8.06
N GLU A 339 7.31 1.29 -8.13
CA GLU A 339 7.61 2.50 -7.38
C GLU A 339 7.51 2.29 -5.86
N LEU A 340 6.55 1.47 -5.41
CA LEU A 340 6.41 1.12 -3.99
C LEU A 340 7.66 0.39 -3.48
N LEU A 341 8.14 -0.58 -4.23
CA LEU A 341 9.34 -1.34 -3.84
C LEU A 341 10.60 -0.47 -3.87
N ASN A 342 10.73 0.39 -4.88
CA ASN A 342 11.84 1.37 -4.94
C ASN A 342 11.85 2.30 -3.72
N MET A 343 10.67 2.77 -3.30
CA MET A 343 10.55 3.61 -2.10
C MET A 343 10.81 2.80 -0.82
N CYS A 344 10.30 1.58 -0.71
CA CYS A 344 10.61 0.71 0.42
C CYS A 344 12.10 0.41 0.53
N ASP A 345 12.79 0.17 -0.59
CA ASP A 345 14.25 -0.02 -0.63
C ASP A 345 14.99 1.22 -0.10
N SER A 346 14.65 2.41 -0.61
CA SER A 346 15.35 3.65 -0.26
C SER A 346 15.01 4.16 1.14
N MET A 347 13.76 3.93 1.57
CA MET A 347 13.29 4.36 2.88
C MET A 347 13.59 3.35 4.00
N GLY A 348 13.95 2.11 3.67
CA GLY A 348 14.21 1.05 4.64
C GLY A 348 12.93 0.48 5.26
N PHE A 349 11.93 0.12 4.43
CA PHE A 349 10.79 -0.69 4.82
C PHE A 349 11.00 -2.15 4.42
N LEU A 350 10.61 -3.07 5.28
CA LEU A 350 10.48 -4.48 4.94
C LEU A 350 9.22 -4.70 4.10
N VAL A 351 9.24 -5.68 3.20
CA VAL A 351 8.09 -6.00 2.36
C VAL A 351 7.78 -7.50 2.38
N MET A 352 6.52 -7.84 2.62
CA MET A 352 5.91 -9.11 2.23
C MET A 352 5.26 -8.89 0.87
N ASP A 353 5.87 -9.46 -0.16
CA ASP A 353 5.40 -9.32 -1.54
C ASP A 353 4.43 -10.45 -1.87
N GLU A 354 3.16 -10.08 -2.16
CA GLU A 354 2.07 -11.03 -2.33
C GLU A 354 1.59 -11.12 -3.76
N SER A 355 1.34 -12.35 -4.22
CA SER A 355 1.02 -12.63 -5.62
C SER A 355 -0.46 -12.68 -5.95
N PHE A 356 -1.28 -13.35 -5.13
CA PHE A 356 -2.67 -13.67 -5.45
C PHE A 356 -3.61 -13.58 -4.25
N ASP A 357 -4.82 -13.02 -4.45
CA ASP A 357 -5.90 -13.10 -3.47
C ASP A 357 -6.67 -14.43 -3.57
N MET A 358 -6.75 -15.04 -4.74
CA MET A 358 -7.39 -16.32 -4.99
C MET A 358 -6.56 -17.18 -5.93
N TRP A 359 -6.79 -18.48 -5.88
CA TRP A 359 -6.24 -19.42 -6.85
C TRP A 359 -7.34 -19.89 -7.82
N ARG A 360 -7.62 -21.19 -7.90
CA ARG A 360 -8.62 -21.78 -8.80
C ARG A 360 -10.05 -21.50 -8.37
N ARG A 361 -10.28 -21.29 -7.09
CA ARG A 361 -11.60 -21.10 -6.51
C ARG A 361 -11.91 -19.62 -6.33
N LYS A 362 -12.97 -19.18 -7.00
CA LYS A 362 -13.38 -17.78 -7.02
C LYS A 362 -13.88 -17.31 -5.65
N LYS A 363 -13.61 -16.06 -5.32
CA LYS A 363 -14.17 -15.29 -4.22
C LYS A 363 -15.19 -14.26 -4.68
N SER A 364 -15.05 -13.78 -5.93
CA SER A 364 -15.98 -12.88 -6.60
C SER A 364 -16.33 -13.43 -7.99
N ASN A 365 -17.47 -13.01 -8.56
CA ASN A 365 -17.97 -13.61 -9.80
C ASN A 365 -17.04 -13.46 -10.99
N GLY A 366 -16.43 -12.27 -11.15
CA GLY A 366 -15.55 -11.93 -12.26
C GLY A 366 -14.05 -11.91 -11.92
N ASP A 367 -13.62 -12.59 -10.84
CA ASP A 367 -12.26 -12.51 -10.35
C ASP A 367 -11.24 -13.33 -11.18
N TYR A 368 -9.97 -13.26 -10.74
CA TYR A 368 -8.83 -13.87 -11.43
C TYR A 368 -8.89 -15.42 -11.46
N ALA A 369 -9.66 -16.08 -10.61
CA ALA A 369 -9.73 -17.53 -10.56
C ALA A 369 -10.06 -18.17 -11.93
N ARG A 370 -10.86 -17.48 -12.76
CA ARG A 370 -11.19 -17.91 -14.14
C ARG A 370 -9.99 -17.96 -15.09
N PHE A 371 -8.89 -17.32 -14.74
CA PHE A 371 -7.65 -17.27 -15.52
C PHE A 371 -6.50 -18.03 -14.85
N PHE A 372 -6.67 -18.45 -13.61
CA PHE A 372 -5.58 -18.98 -12.78
C PHE A 372 -4.90 -20.19 -13.42
N ASP A 373 -5.64 -21.16 -13.91
CA ASP A 373 -5.07 -22.39 -14.48
C ASP A 373 -4.13 -22.12 -15.65
N GLU A 374 -4.47 -21.16 -16.51
CA GLU A 374 -3.67 -20.79 -17.68
C GLU A 374 -2.50 -19.86 -17.32
N TRP A 375 -2.72 -18.92 -16.40
CA TRP A 375 -1.84 -17.76 -16.23
C TRP A 375 -0.98 -17.76 -14.96
N HIS A 376 -1.32 -18.54 -13.92
CA HIS A 376 -0.62 -18.46 -12.62
C HIS A 376 0.89 -18.62 -12.72
N LYS A 377 1.39 -19.55 -13.54
CA LYS A 377 2.82 -19.80 -13.71
C LYS A 377 3.53 -18.56 -14.26
N LYS A 378 2.91 -17.93 -15.29
CA LYS A 378 3.47 -16.73 -15.91
C LYS A 378 3.39 -15.54 -14.96
N ASP A 379 2.25 -15.30 -14.33
CA ASP A 379 2.04 -14.17 -13.43
C ASP A 379 2.94 -14.24 -12.22
N LEU A 380 3.08 -15.41 -11.58
CA LEU A 380 3.97 -15.60 -10.45
C LEU A 380 5.46 -15.49 -10.85
N SER A 381 5.87 -16.11 -11.97
CA SER A 381 7.26 -16.02 -12.42
C SER A 381 7.66 -14.60 -12.82
N ASP A 382 6.74 -13.85 -13.45
CA ASP A 382 6.96 -12.46 -13.82
C ASP A 382 7.12 -11.58 -12.57
N LEU A 383 6.29 -11.78 -11.52
CA LEU A 383 6.43 -11.10 -10.23
C LEU A 383 7.81 -11.34 -9.62
N ILE A 384 8.20 -12.62 -9.46
CA ILE A 384 9.47 -12.97 -8.82
C ILE A 384 10.67 -12.39 -9.60
N LYS A 385 10.68 -12.51 -10.93
CA LYS A 385 11.76 -11.96 -11.77
C LYS A 385 11.86 -10.46 -11.67
N ARG A 386 10.70 -9.76 -11.65
CA ARG A 386 10.64 -8.31 -11.54
C ARG A 386 11.23 -7.83 -10.21
N ASP A 387 10.88 -8.52 -9.12
CA ASP A 387 11.05 -7.97 -7.76
C ASP A 387 12.22 -8.57 -6.98
N ARG A 388 12.80 -9.69 -7.42
CA ARG A 388 13.86 -10.43 -6.68
C ARG A 388 15.13 -9.64 -6.36
N ASN A 389 15.40 -8.52 -7.03
CA ASN A 389 16.57 -7.67 -6.74
C ASN A 389 16.32 -6.66 -5.61
N HIS A 390 15.08 -6.49 -5.12
CA HIS A 390 14.75 -5.53 -4.07
C HIS A 390 15.19 -6.02 -2.68
N PRO A 391 16.08 -5.29 -1.97
CA PRO A 391 16.50 -5.67 -0.61
C PRO A 391 15.37 -5.54 0.43
N SER A 392 14.35 -4.72 0.19
CA SER A 392 13.18 -4.57 1.06
C SER A 392 12.36 -5.86 1.20
N ILE A 393 12.29 -6.69 0.16
CA ILE A 393 11.51 -7.94 0.18
C ILE A 393 12.18 -8.96 1.08
N ILE A 394 11.46 -9.40 2.12
CA ILE A 394 11.93 -10.37 3.11
C ILE A 394 11.24 -11.73 3.01
N MET A 395 10.09 -11.81 2.35
CA MET A 395 9.36 -13.05 2.08
C MET A 395 8.43 -12.92 0.88
N TRP A 396 8.09 -14.05 0.28
CA TRP A 396 7.14 -14.19 -0.80
C TRP A 396 5.85 -14.81 -0.29
N SER A 397 4.72 -14.13 -0.49
CA SER A 397 3.40 -14.67 -0.18
C SER A 397 2.71 -15.17 -1.46
N ILE A 398 2.36 -16.46 -1.49
CA ILE A 398 1.78 -17.10 -2.66
C ILE A 398 0.25 -17.09 -2.70
N GLY A 399 -0.40 -16.57 -1.67
CA GLY A 399 -1.86 -16.46 -1.62
C GLY A 399 -2.39 -15.82 -0.36
N ASN A 400 -3.57 -15.22 -0.49
CA ASN A 400 -4.34 -14.68 0.62
C ASN A 400 -5.65 -15.44 0.76
N GLU A 401 -5.89 -16.04 1.94
CA GLU A 401 -7.17 -16.69 2.28
C GLU A 401 -7.77 -17.52 1.15
N VAL A 402 -6.89 -18.18 0.39
CA VAL A 402 -7.32 -18.99 -0.75
C VAL A 402 -8.24 -20.13 -0.27
N LEU A 403 -9.32 -20.39 -1.00
CA LEU A 403 -10.31 -21.38 -0.56
C LEU A 403 -9.77 -22.82 -0.59
N GLU A 404 -8.65 -23.03 -1.26
CA GLU A 404 -7.90 -24.28 -1.33
C GLU A 404 -7.24 -24.67 0.01
N GLN A 405 -7.16 -23.75 0.99
CA GLN A 405 -6.59 -24.03 2.31
C GLN A 405 -7.44 -24.98 3.16
N TRP A 406 -8.77 -24.94 2.96
CA TRP A 406 -9.71 -25.61 3.86
C TRP A 406 -9.57 -27.13 3.83
N SER A 407 -9.37 -27.69 5.02
CA SER A 407 -9.17 -29.12 5.24
C SER A 407 -10.44 -29.96 5.13
N ASN A 408 -11.60 -29.32 5.16
CA ASN A 408 -12.88 -30.01 4.95
C ASN A 408 -13.05 -30.42 3.49
N ALA A 409 -13.28 -31.72 3.20
CA ALA A 409 -13.54 -32.22 1.86
C ALA A 409 -14.76 -31.54 1.19
N ALA A 410 -15.77 -31.13 1.96
CA ALA A 410 -16.91 -30.36 1.46
C ALA A 410 -16.52 -28.91 1.07
N ALA A 411 -15.38 -28.40 1.48
CA ALA A 411 -14.91 -27.07 1.11
C ALA A 411 -14.73 -26.90 -0.40
N ASP A 412 -14.52 -27.99 -1.14
CA ASP A 412 -14.45 -27.94 -2.61
C ASP A 412 -15.78 -27.62 -3.29
N THR A 413 -16.88 -27.70 -2.56
CA THR A 413 -18.25 -27.44 -3.06
C THR A 413 -18.94 -26.26 -2.40
N LEU A 414 -18.32 -25.66 -1.37
CA LEU A 414 -18.91 -24.56 -0.61
C LEU A 414 -18.87 -23.25 -1.40
N SER A 415 -19.97 -22.48 -1.32
CA SER A 415 -19.94 -21.07 -1.71
C SER A 415 -19.03 -20.26 -0.78
N LEU A 416 -18.64 -19.04 -1.20
CA LEU A 416 -17.88 -18.13 -0.35
C LEU A 416 -18.58 -17.90 1.01
N GLU A 417 -19.91 -17.76 1.00
CA GLU A 417 -20.71 -17.62 2.21
C GLU A 417 -20.60 -18.84 3.13
N GLN A 418 -20.68 -20.04 2.55
CA GLN A 418 -20.57 -21.28 3.31
C GLN A 418 -19.15 -21.54 3.83
N ALA A 419 -18.11 -21.24 3.04
CA ALA A 419 -16.73 -21.35 3.49
C ALA A 419 -16.45 -20.41 4.65
N ASN A 420 -16.93 -19.18 4.56
CA ASN A 420 -16.79 -18.20 5.63
C ASN A 420 -17.70 -18.49 6.86
N LEU A 421 -18.84 -19.16 6.70
CA LEU A 421 -19.64 -19.68 7.82
C LEU A 421 -18.84 -20.61 8.72
N ILE A 422 -18.03 -21.46 8.14
CA ILE A 422 -17.15 -22.38 8.86
C ILE A 422 -16.09 -21.60 9.66
N LEU A 423 -15.60 -20.46 9.11
CA LEU A 423 -14.61 -19.59 9.74
C LEU A 423 -15.03 -18.97 11.07
N ASN A 424 -16.30 -18.58 11.15
CA ASN A 424 -16.79 -17.75 12.25
C ASN A 424 -17.64 -18.52 13.28
N ALA A 425 -17.96 -19.76 13.01
CA ALA A 425 -18.88 -20.56 13.84
C ALA A 425 -18.22 -21.25 15.05
N GLY A 426 -16.99 -20.88 15.42
CA GLY A 426 -16.32 -21.45 16.59
C GLY A 426 -16.09 -22.97 16.52
N HIS A 427 -15.91 -23.49 15.32
CA HIS A 427 -15.67 -24.92 15.14
C HIS A 427 -14.36 -25.36 15.77
N ASP A 428 -14.44 -26.46 16.51
CA ASP A 428 -13.29 -27.17 17.02
C ASP A 428 -12.44 -27.71 15.86
N ALA A 429 -11.14 -27.49 15.90
CA ALA A 429 -10.17 -28.01 14.95
C ALA A 429 -10.32 -29.53 14.67
N SER A 430 -10.91 -30.29 15.60
CA SER A 430 -11.18 -31.72 15.46
C SER A 430 -12.21 -32.05 14.37
N THR A 431 -13.05 -31.11 13.94
CA THR A 431 -14.10 -31.35 12.93
C THR A 431 -13.59 -31.28 11.48
N LEU A 432 -12.36 -30.82 11.26
CA LEU A 432 -11.92 -30.36 9.96
C LEU A 432 -11.02 -31.29 9.14
N ALA A 433 -10.61 -32.48 9.58
CA ALA A 433 -9.79 -33.32 8.71
C ALA A 433 -9.76 -34.83 9.03
N HIS A 434 -9.89 -35.61 8.02
CA HIS A 434 -9.83 -37.09 8.09
C HIS A 434 -8.87 -37.77 7.13
N SER A 435 -7.88 -37.08 6.51
CA SER A 435 -6.92 -37.78 5.66
C SER A 435 -5.48 -37.35 5.92
N ASP A 436 -4.58 -38.32 6.03
CA ASP A 436 -3.11 -38.12 6.17
C ASP A 436 -2.40 -37.97 4.82
N GLU A 437 -3.11 -38.09 3.71
CA GLU A 437 -2.55 -37.99 2.36
C GLU A 437 -2.53 -36.54 1.87
N LEU A 438 -1.54 -36.20 1.01
CA LEU A 438 -1.46 -34.91 0.35
C LEU A 438 -2.59 -34.77 -0.67
N SER A 439 -3.38 -33.73 -0.48
CA SER A 439 -4.45 -33.35 -1.41
C SER A 439 -3.91 -32.67 -2.67
N VAL A 440 -4.76 -32.53 -3.69
CA VAL A 440 -4.48 -31.72 -4.89
C VAL A 440 -4.10 -30.29 -4.50
N ASN A 441 -4.73 -29.71 -3.46
CA ASN A 441 -4.45 -28.36 -2.98
C ASN A 441 -3.07 -28.26 -2.31
N SER A 442 -2.62 -29.30 -1.58
CA SER A 442 -1.24 -29.38 -1.07
C SER A 442 -0.23 -29.48 -2.20
N LEU A 443 -0.50 -30.26 -3.25
CA LEU A 443 0.36 -30.35 -4.43
C LEU A 443 0.42 -29.03 -5.21
N LEU A 444 -0.69 -28.30 -5.32
CA LEU A 444 -0.73 -26.97 -5.92
C LEU A 444 0.12 -25.99 -5.12
N THR A 445 0.06 -26.04 -3.80
CA THR A 445 0.91 -25.22 -2.90
C THR A 445 2.39 -25.50 -3.15
N GLN A 446 2.78 -26.77 -3.24
CA GLN A 446 4.16 -27.16 -3.58
C GLN A 446 4.58 -26.65 -4.95
N HIS A 447 3.68 -26.69 -5.93
CA HIS A 447 3.94 -26.20 -7.28
C HIS A 447 4.21 -24.69 -7.29
N LEU A 448 3.39 -23.88 -6.61
CA LEU A 448 3.59 -22.45 -6.53
C LEU A 448 4.88 -22.08 -5.78
N ALA A 449 5.15 -22.73 -4.64
CA ALA A 449 6.40 -22.54 -3.91
C ALA A 449 7.64 -22.93 -4.73
N LYS A 450 7.53 -23.96 -5.57
CA LYS A 450 8.60 -24.37 -6.49
C LYS A 450 8.89 -23.29 -7.54
N ILE A 451 7.85 -22.66 -8.11
CA ILE A 451 8.01 -21.53 -9.04
C ILE A 451 8.80 -20.40 -8.36
N VAL A 452 8.45 -20.02 -7.12
CA VAL A 452 9.20 -19.00 -6.37
C VAL A 452 10.67 -19.37 -6.25
N LYS A 453 10.97 -20.58 -5.78
CA LYS A 453 12.35 -21.07 -5.57
C LYS A 453 13.15 -21.24 -6.88
N GLU A 454 12.47 -21.50 -7.99
CA GLU A 454 13.10 -21.57 -9.32
C GLU A 454 13.61 -20.21 -9.79
N TYR A 455 12.84 -19.12 -9.54
CA TYR A 455 13.18 -17.80 -10.03
C TYR A 455 13.91 -16.91 -9.01
N ASP A 456 13.95 -17.31 -7.71
CA ASP A 456 14.75 -16.67 -6.65
C ASP A 456 15.59 -17.69 -5.86
N PRO A 457 16.47 -18.50 -6.55
CA PRO A 457 17.16 -19.62 -5.92
C PRO A 457 18.31 -19.20 -4.99
N TRP A 458 18.79 -17.95 -5.07
CA TRP A 458 19.99 -17.49 -4.34
C TRP A 458 19.66 -16.63 -3.14
N SER A 459 18.47 -16.09 -3.06
CA SER A 459 18.00 -15.41 -1.87
C SER A 459 17.36 -16.42 -0.91
N TYR A 460 17.56 -16.23 0.36
CA TYR A 460 16.97 -17.07 1.40
C TYR A 460 15.60 -16.53 1.84
N ARG A 461 14.85 -15.93 0.90
CA ARG A 461 13.49 -15.44 1.19
C ARG A 461 12.54 -16.61 1.35
N PRO A 462 11.89 -16.76 2.53
CA PRO A 462 10.93 -17.82 2.76
C PRO A 462 9.64 -17.59 1.97
N VAL A 463 8.94 -18.69 1.71
CA VAL A 463 7.58 -18.69 1.17
C VAL A 463 6.58 -18.74 2.32
N THR A 464 5.54 -17.90 2.24
CA THR A 464 4.40 -17.87 3.15
C THR A 464 3.09 -17.75 2.37
N ALA A 465 1.97 -17.79 3.07
CA ALA A 465 0.64 -17.43 2.61
C ALA A 465 -0.16 -16.87 3.79
N GLY A 466 -1.06 -15.94 3.51
CA GLY A 466 -2.03 -15.45 4.49
C GLY A 466 -3.15 -16.47 4.65
N CYS A 467 -3.19 -17.22 5.77
CA CYS A 467 -4.16 -18.28 5.99
C CYS A 467 -5.11 -17.93 7.12
N ASN A 468 -6.41 -18.06 6.88
CA ASN A 468 -7.45 -17.88 7.88
C ASN A 468 -8.02 -19.21 8.42
N GLU A 469 -7.42 -20.36 8.07
CA GLU A 469 -7.58 -21.63 8.77
C GLU A 469 -6.30 -21.93 9.58
N PRO A 470 -6.30 -21.74 10.93
CA PRO A 470 -5.11 -21.87 11.76
C PRO A 470 -4.76 -23.32 12.12
N ASP A 471 -5.48 -24.28 11.57
CA ASP A 471 -5.30 -25.71 11.83
C ASP A 471 -4.07 -26.26 11.09
N PRO A 472 -3.23 -27.11 11.71
CA PRO A 472 -2.14 -27.84 11.05
C PRO A 472 -2.61 -28.68 9.87
N LYS A 473 -3.87 -29.04 9.79
CA LYS A 473 -4.49 -29.82 8.71
C LYS A 473 -4.85 -28.99 7.50
N ASN A 474 -4.74 -27.65 7.57
CA ASN A 474 -4.82 -26.76 6.42
C ASN A 474 -3.94 -27.29 5.28
N HIS A 475 -4.50 -27.43 4.09
CA HIS A 475 -3.83 -28.04 2.94
C HIS A 475 -2.53 -27.32 2.55
N LEU A 476 -2.47 -25.98 2.74
CA LEU A 476 -1.25 -25.23 2.48
C LEU A 476 -0.16 -25.59 3.50
N PHE A 477 -0.48 -25.70 4.78
CA PHE A 477 0.48 -26.10 5.83
C PHE A 477 0.89 -27.56 5.69
N LYS A 478 -0.05 -28.47 5.40
CA LYS A 478 0.24 -29.89 5.13
C LYS A 478 1.15 -30.11 3.93
N SER A 479 1.17 -29.21 2.97
CA SER A 479 2.06 -29.29 1.81
C SER A 479 3.54 -29.37 2.18
N GLY A 480 3.93 -28.86 3.36
CA GLY A 480 5.32 -28.70 3.78
C GLY A 480 6.08 -27.60 3.06
N ALA A 481 5.47 -26.93 2.07
CA ALA A 481 6.10 -25.92 1.23
C ALA A 481 6.06 -24.50 1.83
N ILE A 482 5.28 -24.29 2.88
CA ILE A 482 5.22 -23.02 3.61
C ILE A 482 6.37 -22.97 4.61
N ASP A 483 7.30 -22.05 4.42
CA ASP A 483 8.49 -21.88 5.23
C ASP A 483 8.20 -21.10 6.53
N VAL A 484 7.37 -20.08 6.47
CA VAL A 484 6.89 -19.27 7.60
C VAL A 484 5.36 -19.41 7.69
N ILE A 485 4.87 -19.87 8.82
CA ILE A 485 3.42 -19.98 9.06
C ILE A 485 2.82 -18.57 9.18
N GLY A 486 1.84 -18.26 8.33
CA GLY A 486 1.12 -16.99 8.33
C GLY A 486 -0.33 -17.19 8.72
N PHE A 487 -0.76 -16.56 9.83
CA PHE A 487 -2.17 -16.51 10.17
C PHE A 487 -2.76 -15.15 9.80
N ASN A 488 -3.93 -15.18 9.16
CA ASN A 488 -4.81 -14.05 9.13
C ASN A 488 -5.72 -14.15 10.35
N TYR A 489 -5.64 -13.14 11.24
CA TYR A 489 -6.40 -13.09 12.50
C TYR A 489 -6.10 -14.25 13.46
N HIS A 490 -7.10 -14.75 14.19
CA HIS A 490 -6.98 -15.87 15.12
C HIS A 490 -5.94 -15.65 16.24
N HIS A 491 -5.83 -14.42 16.76
CA HIS A 491 -4.87 -14.05 17.80
C HIS A 491 -4.96 -14.96 19.04
N GLN A 492 -6.16 -15.48 19.36
CA GLN A 492 -6.39 -16.40 20.47
C GLN A 492 -5.69 -17.77 20.32
N TRP A 493 -5.33 -18.17 19.09
CA TRP A 493 -4.69 -19.44 18.77
C TRP A 493 -3.16 -19.33 18.66
N VAL A 494 -2.62 -18.12 18.73
CA VAL A 494 -1.18 -17.87 18.53
C VAL A 494 -0.33 -18.62 19.54
N LYS A 495 -0.75 -18.68 20.81
CA LYS A 495 -0.02 -19.40 21.88
C LYS A 495 0.15 -20.90 21.61
N ASP A 496 -0.69 -21.50 20.78
CA ASP A 496 -0.63 -22.92 20.44
C ASP A 496 0.28 -23.21 19.21
N VAL A 497 0.75 -22.18 18.52
CA VAL A 497 1.59 -22.31 17.32
C VAL A 497 2.86 -23.14 17.56
N PRO A 498 3.64 -22.95 18.64
CA PRO A 498 4.83 -23.77 18.86
C PRO A 498 4.55 -25.28 19.02
N LYS A 499 3.35 -25.61 19.51
CA LYS A 499 2.86 -26.99 19.64
C LYS A 499 2.36 -27.54 18.30
N ASN A 500 1.56 -26.75 17.60
CA ASN A 500 0.86 -27.15 16.37
C ASN A 500 1.78 -27.15 15.15
N PHE A 501 2.79 -26.29 15.14
CA PHE A 501 3.76 -26.13 14.05
C PHE A 501 5.21 -26.18 14.55
N PRO A 502 5.65 -27.33 15.11
CA PRO A 502 6.96 -27.42 15.73
C PRO A 502 8.10 -27.10 14.75
N GLY A 503 8.99 -26.20 15.19
CA GLY A 503 10.16 -25.80 14.39
C GLY A 503 9.86 -24.82 13.24
N LYS A 504 8.62 -24.41 13.03
CA LYS A 504 8.26 -23.42 12.02
C LYS A 504 8.24 -22.01 12.60
N PRO A 505 8.87 -21.03 11.95
CA PRO A 505 8.68 -19.62 12.27
C PRO A 505 7.24 -19.17 12.00
N PHE A 506 6.81 -18.13 12.68
CA PHE A 506 5.42 -17.67 12.66
C PHE A 506 5.31 -16.15 12.57
N ILE A 507 4.28 -15.70 11.84
CA ILE A 507 3.87 -14.29 11.73
C ILE A 507 2.35 -14.19 11.62
N LEU A 508 1.78 -13.10 12.15
CA LEU A 508 0.41 -12.70 11.78
C LEU A 508 0.48 -11.97 10.44
N SER A 509 0.13 -12.69 9.37
CA SER A 509 0.11 -12.15 8.00
C SER A 509 -1.00 -11.12 7.79
N GLU A 510 -2.05 -11.20 8.62
CA GLU A 510 -3.13 -10.21 8.72
C GLU A 510 -3.66 -10.21 10.16
N SER A 511 -3.96 -9.05 10.72
CA SER A 511 -4.34 -8.95 12.12
C SER A 511 -5.29 -7.78 12.37
N VAL A 512 -5.94 -7.80 13.52
CA VAL A 512 -6.81 -6.72 14.01
C VAL A 512 -8.14 -6.67 13.27
N SER A 513 -8.36 -5.84 12.26
CA SER A 513 -9.66 -5.46 11.67
C SER A 513 -10.60 -4.76 12.69
N ALA A 514 -10.06 -3.81 13.44
CA ALA A 514 -10.86 -2.88 14.21
C ALA A 514 -11.64 -1.96 13.25
N LEU A 515 -12.84 -1.57 13.65
CA LEU A 515 -13.76 -0.76 12.85
C LEU A 515 -13.86 0.62 13.49
N GLN A 516 -13.35 1.64 12.84
CA GLN A 516 -13.26 2.98 13.42
C GLN A 516 -13.66 4.07 12.42
N THR A 517 -14.40 5.06 12.92
CA THR A 517 -14.67 6.33 12.24
C THR A 517 -13.99 7.45 13.02
N ARG A 518 -13.08 8.20 12.39
CA ARG A 518 -12.39 9.32 13.04
C ARG A 518 -13.39 10.32 13.60
N GLY A 519 -13.28 10.60 14.90
CA GLY A 519 -14.06 11.63 15.59
C GLY A 519 -15.43 11.18 16.13
N TYR A 520 -15.86 9.94 15.86
CA TYR A 520 -17.13 9.41 16.39
C TYR A 520 -16.87 8.49 17.59
N TYR A 521 -17.53 8.71 18.72
CA TYR A 521 -17.26 8.02 19.97
C TYR A 521 -18.51 7.39 20.57
N MET A 522 -18.48 6.07 20.78
CA MET A 522 -19.54 5.32 21.45
C MET A 522 -19.18 5.10 22.91
N MET A 523 -20.09 5.49 23.79
CA MET A 523 -19.92 5.37 25.25
C MET A 523 -21.04 4.52 25.85
N PRO A 524 -20.74 3.72 26.86
CA PRO A 524 -19.47 3.59 27.58
C PRO A 524 -18.40 2.87 26.75
N SER A 525 -17.14 3.34 26.86
CA SER A 525 -16.02 2.87 26.05
C SER A 525 -15.40 1.55 26.53
N ASP A 526 -15.77 1.09 27.72
CA ASP A 526 -15.39 -0.20 28.29
C ASP A 526 -16.25 -1.38 27.79
N SER A 527 -17.24 -1.10 26.95
CA SER A 527 -18.01 -2.11 26.21
C SER A 527 -17.32 -2.40 24.88
N ILE A 528 -17.10 -3.68 24.56
CA ILE A 528 -16.60 -4.12 23.26
C ILE A 528 -17.78 -4.37 22.31
N TYR A 529 -17.75 -3.76 21.14
CA TYR A 529 -18.74 -3.89 20.09
C TYR A 529 -18.19 -4.77 18.96
N THR A 530 -19.02 -5.69 18.47
CA THR A 530 -18.70 -6.55 17.33
C THR A 530 -19.77 -6.37 16.25
N ALA A 531 -19.35 -6.03 15.04
CA ALA A 531 -20.28 -5.84 13.93
C ALA A 531 -19.69 -6.29 12.57
N PRO A 532 -20.47 -7.02 11.78
CA PRO A 532 -21.74 -7.64 12.18
C PRO A 532 -21.49 -8.67 13.30
N LYS A 533 -22.49 -9.04 14.04
CA LYS A 533 -22.34 -10.03 15.13
C LYS A 533 -21.79 -11.36 14.61
N GLU A 534 -22.26 -11.75 13.43
CA GLU A 534 -21.70 -12.82 12.61
C GLU A 534 -21.47 -12.24 11.22
N TRP A 535 -20.35 -12.54 10.56
CA TRP A 535 -19.96 -11.89 9.31
C TRP A 535 -21.01 -11.96 8.18
N TRP A 536 -21.90 -12.96 8.20
CA TRP A 536 -23.00 -13.14 7.23
C TRP A 536 -24.31 -12.46 7.63
N LEU A 537 -24.42 -11.92 8.83
CA LEU A 537 -25.62 -11.21 9.26
C LEU A 537 -25.56 -9.76 8.79
N PRO A 538 -26.70 -9.20 8.38
CA PRO A 538 -26.75 -7.77 8.08
C PRO A 538 -26.53 -6.96 9.36
N TYR A 539 -25.80 -5.86 9.23
CA TYR A 539 -25.65 -4.88 10.29
C TYR A 539 -26.21 -3.54 9.82
N THR A 540 -27.02 -2.92 10.66
CA THR A 540 -27.61 -1.61 10.38
C THR A 540 -27.50 -0.75 11.61
N ASP A 541 -26.92 0.44 11.45
CA ASP A 541 -26.96 1.54 12.41
C ASP A 541 -27.17 2.83 11.62
N PRO A 542 -28.15 3.68 11.99
CA PRO A 542 -28.47 4.86 11.19
C PRO A 542 -27.34 5.89 11.11
N SER A 543 -26.34 5.84 11.99
CA SER A 543 -25.16 6.71 11.94
C SER A 543 -24.20 6.34 10.80
N PHE A 544 -24.16 5.09 10.37
CA PHE A 544 -23.13 4.53 9.49
C PHE A 544 -21.70 4.77 9.99
N MET A 545 -21.50 4.84 11.32
CA MET A 545 -20.22 5.12 11.96
C MET A 545 -19.85 4.01 12.93
N CYS A 546 -18.55 3.86 13.21
CA CYS A 546 -17.99 2.96 14.19
C CYS A 546 -17.20 3.76 15.22
N SER A 547 -17.19 3.30 16.47
CA SER A 547 -16.50 4.00 17.56
C SER A 547 -15.02 4.27 17.28
N ALA A 548 -14.54 5.49 17.51
CA ALA A 548 -13.13 5.82 17.39
C ALA A 548 -12.27 5.30 18.55
N TYR A 549 -12.90 4.89 19.68
CA TYR A 549 -12.18 4.13 20.68
C TYR A 549 -11.75 2.77 20.13
N ASP A 550 -10.71 2.16 20.72
CA ASP A 550 -10.30 0.79 20.43
C ASP A 550 -11.24 -0.22 21.10
N ASN A 551 -12.52 -0.16 20.78
CA ASN A 551 -13.59 -0.97 21.37
C ASN A 551 -14.63 -1.48 20.35
N PHE A 552 -14.31 -1.43 19.05
CA PHE A 552 -15.20 -1.87 17.98
C PHE A 552 -14.41 -2.63 16.91
N HIS A 553 -14.80 -3.87 16.62
CA HIS A 553 -14.10 -4.70 15.65
C HIS A 553 -15.05 -5.65 14.88
N ALA A 554 -14.57 -6.20 13.78
CA ALA A 554 -15.29 -7.22 13.02
C ALA A 554 -15.34 -8.56 13.76
N SER A 555 -16.33 -9.41 13.45
CA SER A 555 -16.58 -10.68 14.17
C SER A 555 -15.43 -11.69 14.11
N TRP A 556 -14.59 -11.62 13.07
CA TRP A 556 -13.42 -12.51 12.89
C TRP A 556 -12.14 -11.98 13.52
N SER A 557 -12.18 -10.88 14.24
CA SER A 557 -11.00 -10.08 14.57
C SER A 557 -10.93 -9.67 16.04
N SER A 558 -10.19 -8.64 16.35
CA SER A 558 -9.93 -8.12 17.68
C SER A 558 -9.79 -6.60 17.68
N THR A 559 -9.70 -6.02 18.87
CA THR A 559 -9.18 -4.66 19.05
C THR A 559 -7.68 -4.60 18.74
N HIS A 560 -7.15 -3.40 18.56
CA HIS A 560 -5.71 -3.17 18.36
C HIS A 560 -4.88 -3.62 19.56
N GLU A 561 -5.34 -3.30 20.77
CA GLU A 561 -4.65 -3.67 22.00
C GLU A 561 -4.59 -5.18 22.21
N GLU A 562 -5.70 -5.91 21.96
CA GLU A 562 -5.76 -7.36 22.15
C GLU A 562 -4.73 -8.11 21.28
N THR A 563 -4.66 -7.79 20.00
CA THR A 563 -3.69 -8.45 19.13
C THR A 563 -2.26 -7.97 19.41
N TRP A 564 -2.04 -6.66 19.66
CA TRP A 564 -0.70 -6.18 19.98
C TRP A 564 -0.15 -6.81 21.27
N ASP A 565 -0.99 -7.05 22.27
CA ASP A 565 -0.64 -7.76 23.50
C ASP A 565 -0.07 -9.16 23.21
N VAL A 566 -0.73 -9.91 22.33
CA VAL A 566 -0.27 -11.24 21.90
C VAL A 566 1.05 -11.16 21.16
N VAL A 567 1.22 -10.22 20.25
CA VAL A 567 2.47 -10.05 19.47
C VAL A 567 3.63 -9.61 20.37
N LYS A 568 3.39 -8.64 21.25
CA LYS A 568 4.40 -8.06 22.14
C LYS A 568 4.97 -9.08 23.13
N HIS A 569 4.11 -9.91 23.70
CA HIS A 569 4.45 -10.80 24.80
C HIS A 569 4.78 -12.24 24.40
N ASN A 570 4.89 -12.55 23.12
CA ASN A 570 5.33 -13.85 22.62
C ASN A 570 6.56 -13.71 21.72
N ASP A 571 7.73 -14.07 22.24
CA ASP A 571 9.02 -13.90 21.57
C ASP A 571 9.08 -14.59 20.19
N PHE A 572 8.45 -15.78 20.07
CA PHE A 572 8.45 -16.54 18.81
C PHE A 572 7.64 -15.89 17.68
N VAL A 573 6.73 -14.96 17.98
CA VAL A 573 5.97 -14.22 16.98
C VAL A 573 6.88 -13.23 16.28
N GLY A 574 7.14 -13.41 14.98
CA GLY A 574 8.00 -12.53 14.20
C GLY A 574 7.46 -11.10 14.07
N GLY A 575 6.16 -10.94 14.22
CA GLY A 575 5.45 -9.66 14.17
C GLY A 575 4.05 -9.81 13.56
N GLN A 576 3.50 -8.71 13.06
CA GLN A 576 2.17 -8.66 12.47
C GLN A 576 2.12 -7.72 11.27
N PHE A 577 1.10 -7.93 10.42
CA PHE A 577 0.65 -6.96 9.42
C PHE A 577 -0.80 -6.61 9.72
N ILE A 578 -1.04 -5.37 10.14
CA ILE A 578 -2.37 -4.92 10.59
C ILE A 578 -3.28 -4.68 9.39
N TRP A 579 -4.51 -5.15 9.44
CA TRP A 579 -5.57 -4.82 8.51
C TRP A 579 -6.36 -3.59 9.02
N THR A 580 -6.10 -2.34 8.54
CA THR A 580 -5.09 -1.91 7.55
C THR A 580 -4.37 -0.65 8.03
N GLY A 581 -3.31 -0.23 7.34
CA GLY A 581 -2.66 1.06 7.64
C GLY A 581 -3.58 2.23 7.33
N PHE A 582 -4.11 2.29 6.11
CA PHE A 582 -5.07 3.30 5.67
C PHE A 582 -6.44 2.67 5.39
N ASP A 583 -7.51 3.43 5.59
CA ASP A 583 -8.77 3.13 4.95
C ASP A 583 -8.58 3.15 3.43
N TYR A 584 -9.34 2.34 2.73
CA TYR A 584 -9.30 2.18 1.28
C TYR A 584 -10.72 2.23 0.70
N ILE A 585 -10.82 2.47 -0.59
CA ILE A 585 -12.10 2.50 -1.29
C ILE A 585 -12.63 1.06 -1.40
N GLY A 586 -13.91 0.86 -1.08
CA GLY A 586 -14.57 -0.45 -1.07
C GLY A 586 -14.57 -1.11 0.31
N GLU A 587 -15.07 -2.34 0.34
CA GLU A 587 -15.19 -3.19 1.54
C GLU A 587 -15.70 -2.46 2.81
N PRO A 588 -16.89 -1.86 2.77
CA PRO A 588 -17.36 -0.96 3.83
C PRO A 588 -17.91 -1.71 5.05
N THR A 589 -17.43 -2.91 5.36
CA THR A 589 -17.84 -3.67 6.55
C THR A 589 -17.80 -2.77 7.80
N PRO A 590 -18.85 -2.74 8.62
CA PRO A 590 -19.98 -3.68 8.69
C PRO A 590 -21.21 -3.25 7.85
N TYR A 591 -21.10 -2.13 7.13
CA TYR A 591 -22.22 -1.50 6.44
C TYR A 591 -22.32 -1.90 4.97
N ALA A 592 -23.48 -1.62 4.40
CA ALA A 592 -23.71 -1.63 2.97
C ALA A 592 -23.73 -0.18 2.42
N TYR A 593 -24.00 -0.01 1.11
CA TYR A 593 -24.22 1.31 0.53
C TYR A 593 -25.27 2.11 1.36
N PRO A 594 -25.03 3.40 1.63
CA PRO A 594 -24.08 4.34 0.99
C PRO A 594 -22.63 4.31 1.52
N ALA A 595 -22.29 3.44 2.48
CA ALA A 595 -20.89 3.26 2.84
C ALA A 595 -20.12 2.70 1.63
N ARG A 596 -18.98 3.32 1.30
CA ARG A 596 -18.23 3.08 0.07
C ARG A 596 -16.73 2.90 0.28
N SER A 597 -16.27 3.03 1.50
CA SER A 597 -14.88 2.84 1.89
C SER A 597 -14.80 2.10 3.23
N SER A 598 -13.65 1.50 3.49
CA SER A 598 -13.42 0.70 4.68
C SER A 598 -13.43 1.53 5.96
N TYR A 599 -13.56 0.83 7.09
CA TYR A 599 -13.45 1.36 8.45
C TYR A 599 -12.19 0.84 9.16
N PHE A 600 -11.43 -0.04 8.52
CA PHE A 600 -10.33 -0.81 9.11
C PHE A 600 -9.04 -0.02 9.31
N GLY A 601 -8.82 1.05 8.55
CA GLY A 601 -7.58 1.81 8.57
C GLY A 601 -7.31 2.45 9.93
N ILE A 602 -6.04 2.45 10.34
CA ILE A 602 -5.53 3.24 11.47
C ILE A 602 -5.53 4.74 11.09
N ILE A 603 -5.46 5.00 9.80
CA ILE A 603 -5.50 6.33 9.18
C ILE A 603 -6.71 6.33 8.24
N ASP A 604 -7.52 7.40 8.24
CA ASP A 604 -8.69 7.48 7.38
C ASP A 604 -8.34 7.64 5.88
N LEU A 605 -9.34 7.55 5.00
CA LEU A 605 -9.14 7.61 3.55
C LEU A 605 -8.52 8.94 3.09
N ALA A 606 -8.78 10.04 3.79
CA ALA A 606 -8.18 11.35 3.52
C ALA A 606 -6.71 11.45 4.01
N GLY A 607 -6.24 10.43 4.73
CA GLY A 607 -4.90 10.37 5.29
C GLY A 607 -4.77 11.12 6.61
N LEU A 608 -5.85 11.22 7.37
CA LEU A 608 -5.87 11.80 8.71
C LEU A 608 -5.83 10.69 9.76
N PRO A 609 -4.93 10.74 10.75
CA PRO A 609 -4.81 9.72 11.81
C PRO A 609 -6.11 9.55 12.61
N LYS A 610 -6.48 8.31 12.91
CA LYS A 610 -7.45 7.95 13.94
C LYS A 610 -6.73 7.83 15.30
N ASP A 611 -7.45 7.68 16.41
CA ASP A 611 -6.80 7.70 17.73
C ASP A 611 -5.86 6.51 17.97
N SER A 612 -6.15 5.33 17.41
CA SER A 612 -5.29 4.14 17.47
C SER A 612 -3.89 4.33 16.86
N TYR A 613 -3.72 5.31 15.96
CA TYR A 613 -2.40 5.72 15.45
C TYR A 613 -1.43 6.07 16.57
N TYR A 614 -1.90 6.79 17.58
CA TYR A 614 -1.07 7.25 18.70
C TYR A 614 -0.76 6.13 19.69
N MET A 615 -1.62 5.11 19.79
CA MET A 615 -1.29 3.89 20.53
C MET A 615 -0.05 3.23 19.95
N TYR A 616 -0.06 2.95 18.63
CA TYR A 616 1.09 2.35 17.95
C TYR A 616 2.32 3.25 17.98
N GLN A 617 2.17 4.56 17.78
CA GLN A 617 3.29 5.49 17.85
C GLN A 617 3.95 5.48 19.24
N SER A 618 3.17 5.34 20.32
CA SER A 618 3.69 5.25 21.68
C SER A 618 4.43 3.93 21.97
N GLU A 619 4.04 2.84 21.28
CA GLU A 619 4.62 1.52 21.43
C GLU A 619 5.80 1.25 20.49
N TRP A 620 5.75 1.77 19.27
CA TRP A 620 6.67 1.40 18.20
C TRP A 620 7.79 2.44 17.95
N THR A 621 7.71 3.61 18.58
CA THR A 621 8.70 4.67 18.37
C THR A 621 9.32 5.15 19.68
N GLN A 622 10.44 5.88 19.56
CA GLN A 622 11.05 6.61 20.67
C GLN A 622 10.57 8.06 20.75
N LYS A 623 9.53 8.41 19.98
CA LYS A 623 8.93 9.75 20.04
C LYS A 623 8.17 9.92 21.34
N ASP A 624 8.17 11.17 21.82
CA ASP A 624 7.36 11.53 22.96
C ASP A 624 5.88 11.62 22.56
N VAL A 625 5.05 10.72 23.09
CA VAL A 625 3.62 10.66 22.81
C VAL A 625 2.85 11.01 24.07
N LEU A 626 1.89 11.92 23.94
CA LEU A 626 0.83 12.20 24.89
C LEU A 626 -0.40 12.57 24.08
N HIS A 627 -1.38 11.68 23.99
CA HIS A 627 -2.57 11.84 23.18
C HIS A 627 -3.84 11.61 24.00
N LEU A 628 -4.49 12.73 24.33
CA LEU A 628 -5.78 12.77 25.03
C LEU A 628 -6.91 12.85 24.03
N PHE A 629 -7.93 12.04 24.18
CA PHE A 629 -9.16 12.03 23.38
C PHE A 629 -10.35 11.52 24.20
N PRO A 630 -11.61 11.78 23.79
CA PRO A 630 -12.07 12.48 22.60
C PRO A 630 -11.90 14.00 22.67
N HIS A 631 -12.49 14.71 21.69
CA HIS A 631 -12.67 16.17 21.73
C HIS A 631 -13.49 16.63 22.95
N TRP A 632 -13.48 17.94 23.23
CA TRP A 632 -14.17 18.49 24.41
C TRP A 632 -15.32 19.42 24.02
N ASN A 633 -16.24 18.88 23.13
CA ASN A 633 -17.49 19.55 22.73
C ASN A 633 -18.65 18.53 22.83
N TRP A 634 -19.34 18.55 23.96
CA TRP A 634 -20.43 17.64 24.30
C TRP A 634 -21.63 18.41 24.90
N LEU A 635 -22.68 17.70 25.29
CA LEU A 635 -23.80 18.29 25.99
C LEU A 635 -23.44 18.47 27.49
N PRO A 636 -23.77 19.64 28.10
CA PRO A 636 -23.50 19.84 29.52
C PRO A 636 -24.04 18.72 30.39
N GLY A 637 -23.17 18.18 31.26
CA GLY A 637 -23.50 17.06 32.16
C GLY A 637 -23.44 15.67 31.50
N GLN A 638 -23.16 15.56 30.20
CA GLN A 638 -22.95 14.27 29.55
C GLN A 638 -21.71 13.58 30.13
N THR A 639 -21.83 12.28 30.41
CA THR A 639 -20.70 11.48 30.88
C THR A 639 -19.81 11.13 29.70
N ILE A 640 -18.50 11.44 29.79
CA ILE A 640 -17.49 11.25 28.76
C ILE A 640 -16.37 10.37 29.27
N ASP A 641 -15.96 9.41 28.46
CA ASP A 641 -14.80 8.58 28.73
C ASP A 641 -13.57 9.22 28.06
N MET A 642 -12.70 9.84 28.86
CA MET A 642 -11.44 10.42 28.38
C MET A 642 -10.35 9.36 28.41
N TRP A 643 -9.78 9.03 27.23
CA TRP A 643 -8.65 8.12 27.09
C TRP A 643 -7.36 8.89 26.84
N CYS A 644 -6.24 8.30 27.28
CA CYS A 644 -4.92 8.86 27.00
C CYS A 644 -3.93 7.75 26.63
N TYR A 645 -3.35 7.87 25.43
CA TYR A 645 -2.15 7.12 25.04
C TYR A 645 -0.91 7.93 25.34
N TYR A 646 0.08 7.33 26.01
CA TYR A 646 1.32 8.02 26.36
C TYR A 646 2.49 7.06 26.52
N ASN A 647 3.72 7.60 26.45
CA ASN A 647 4.94 6.87 26.75
C ASN A 647 5.92 7.74 27.57
N HIS A 648 7.01 7.13 28.04
CA HIS A 648 8.13 7.77 28.77
C HIS A 648 7.76 8.48 30.09
N ALA A 649 6.53 8.38 30.53
CA ALA A 649 6.03 8.92 31.79
C ALA A 649 5.58 7.81 32.74
N ASP A 650 5.62 8.06 34.04
CA ASP A 650 5.20 7.09 35.06
C ASP A 650 3.69 7.16 35.30
N GLU A 651 3.12 8.37 35.12
CA GLU A 651 1.73 8.67 35.40
C GLU A 651 1.24 9.87 34.59
N VAL A 652 -0.08 9.96 34.47
CA VAL A 652 -0.78 11.09 33.89
C VAL A 652 -1.92 11.55 34.79
N GLU A 653 -2.18 12.85 34.83
CA GLU A 653 -3.26 13.45 35.63
C GLU A 653 -4.15 14.31 34.74
N LEU A 654 -5.47 14.08 34.84
CA LEU A 654 -6.48 14.84 34.10
C LEU A 654 -7.00 16.00 34.92
N PHE A 655 -7.16 17.14 34.27
CA PHE A 655 -7.78 18.33 34.84
C PHE A 655 -8.93 18.81 33.97
N ILE A 656 -10.04 19.18 34.59
CA ILE A 656 -11.17 19.90 33.95
C ILE A 656 -11.26 21.27 34.62
N ASN A 657 -11.14 22.35 33.84
CA ASN A 657 -11.15 23.72 34.30
C ASN A 657 -10.24 23.94 35.54
N GLY A 658 -9.03 23.33 35.50
CA GLY A 658 -8.05 23.41 36.59
C GLY A 658 -8.28 22.47 37.77
N LYS A 659 -9.41 21.74 37.83
CA LYS A 659 -9.70 20.78 38.87
C LYS A 659 -9.25 19.38 38.51
N SER A 660 -8.41 18.77 39.32
CA SER A 660 -7.91 17.40 39.14
C SER A 660 -9.06 16.38 39.15
N GLN A 661 -8.99 15.47 38.18
CA GLN A 661 -9.85 14.28 38.07
C GLN A 661 -9.13 13.02 38.51
N GLY A 662 -7.94 13.19 39.08
CA GLY A 662 -7.10 12.11 39.59
C GLY A 662 -6.03 11.64 38.64
N ILE A 663 -5.02 10.98 39.23
CA ILE A 663 -3.89 10.38 38.56
C ILE A 663 -4.25 9.01 38.05
N ARG A 664 -3.73 8.62 36.89
CA ARG A 664 -3.81 7.29 36.28
C ARG A 664 -2.42 6.78 35.88
N LYS A 665 -2.24 5.48 35.98
CA LYS A 665 -1.03 4.76 35.54
C LYS A 665 -1.44 3.61 34.65
N LYS A 666 -0.64 3.32 33.64
CA LYS A 666 -0.75 2.08 32.84
C LYS A 666 -0.56 0.86 33.76
N THR A 667 -1.24 -0.23 33.47
CA THR A 667 -1.05 -1.50 34.18
C THR A 667 0.23 -2.18 33.71
N VAL A 668 0.72 -3.14 34.50
CA VAL A 668 1.83 -4.01 34.13
C VAL A 668 1.27 -5.32 33.56
N TYR A 669 1.95 -5.92 32.60
CA TYR A 669 1.56 -7.20 32.00
C TYR A 669 1.23 -8.24 33.07
N GLY A 670 0.09 -8.90 32.91
CA GLY A 670 -0.37 -9.93 33.82
C GLY A 670 -0.97 -9.42 35.16
N ALA A 671 -0.98 -8.11 35.40
CA ALA A 671 -1.67 -7.55 36.57
C ALA A 671 -3.18 -7.75 36.43
N LYS A 672 -3.83 -8.30 37.46
CA LYS A 672 -5.28 -8.28 37.56
C LYS A 672 -5.73 -6.86 37.86
N ASN A 673 -6.67 -6.36 37.07
CA ASN A 673 -7.32 -5.08 37.37
C ASN A 673 -8.15 -5.23 38.63
N GLU A 674 -7.55 -4.98 39.80
CA GLU A 674 -8.25 -4.85 41.06
C GLU A 674 -8.75 -3.41 41.15
N GLY A 675 -10.02 -3.18 40.86
CA GLY A 675 -10.62 -1.85 40.95
C GLY A 675 -11.89 -1.71 40.12
N ASP A 676 -12.56 -0.61 40.36
CA ASP A 676 -13.80 -0.17 39.73
C ASP A 676 -13.89 -0.59 38.25
N ALA A 677 -14.82 -1.49 37.93
CA ALA A 677 -14.99 -2.07 36.57
C ALA A 677 -15.17 -1.02 35.47
N PHE A 678 -15.45 0.22 35.83
CA PHE A 678 -15.66 1.36 34.95
C PHE A 678 -14.40 2.23 34.70
N ARG A 679 -13.23 1.85 35.23
CA ARG A 679 -12.02 2.67 35.17
C ARG A 679 -10.80 1.83 34.77
N LYS A 680 -10.93 1.08 33.67
CA LYS A 680 -9.83 0.23 33.21
C LYS A 680 -8.67 1.05 32.66
N SER A 681 -7.54 1.05 33.37
CA SER A 681 -6.24 1.28 32.74
C SER A 681 -5.73 -0.04 32.18
N THR A 682 -5.14 -0.01 30.98
CA THR A 682 -4.44 -1.14 30.37
C THR A 682 -2.93 -0.91 30.33
N GLU A 683 -2.18 -1.83 29.76
CA GLU A 683 -0.75 -1.60 29.46
C GLU A 683 -0.56 -0.50 28.38
N TYR A 684 -1.62 -0.17 27.65
CA TYR A 684 -1.55 0.70 26.46
C TYR A 684 -2.22 2.04 26.66
N HIS A 685 -3.35 2.11 27.37
CA HIS A 685 -4.06 3.37 27.68
C HIS A 685 -4.48 3.50 29.13
N VAL A 686 -4.84 4.72 29.50
CA VAL A 686 -5.55 5.02 30.75
C VAL A 686 -6.86 5.76 30.44
N MET A 687 -7.85 5.66 31.33
CA MET A 687 -9.19 6.22 31.15
C MET A 687 -9.68 6.94 32.40
N TRP A 688 -10.43 8.04 32.19
CA TRP A 688 -11.25 8.71 33.19
C TRP A 688 -12.69 8.80 32.70
N ARG A 689 -13.66 8.48 33.53
CA ARG A 689 -15.08 8.71 33.26
C ARG A 689 -15.51 9.95 34.02
N VAL A 690 -15.82 11.02 33.28
CA VAL A 690 -16.05 12.36 33.81
C VAL A 690 -17.28 12.99 33.17
N ASN A 691 -17.85 13.97 33.82
CA ASN A 691 -18.95 14.77 33.26
C ASN A 691 -18.38 15.95 32.50
N PHE A 692 -18.96 16.23 31.33
CA PHE A 692 -18.57 17.36 30.52
C PHE A 692 -18.99 18.68 31.16
N GLU A 693 -18.03 19.59 31.29
CA GLU A 693 -18.19 20.98 31.63
C GLU A 693 -17.49 21.81 30.55
N PRO A 694 -18.17 22.83 29.95
CA PRO A 694 -17.53 23.69 28.97
C PRO A 694 -16.26 24.36 29.51
N GLY A 695 -15.21 24.49 28.69
CA GLY A 695 -13.94 25.08 29.06
C GLY A 695 -12.74 24.31 28.60
N GLU A 696 -11.87 23.92 29.51
CA GLU A 696 -10.60 23.28 29.21
C GLU A 696 -10.51 21.90 29.86
N VAL A 697 -10.11 20.90 29.09
CA VAL A 697 -9.60 19.62 29.59
C VAL A 697 -8.11 19.53 29.32
N LYS A 698 -7.31 19.20 30.34
CA LYS A 698 -5.85 19.11 30.25
C LYS A 698 -5.35 17.82 30.86
N VAL A 699 -4.41 17.17 30.20
CA VAL A 699 -3.65 16.05 30.75
C VAL A 699 -2.18 16.45 30.95
N VAL A 700 -1.62 16.05 32.10
CA VAL A 700 -0.24 16.32 32.49
C VAL A 700 0.48 14.99 32.71
N ALA A 701 1.53 14.73 31.94
CA ALA A 701 2.39 13.56 32.09
C ALA A 701 3.58 13.87 32.97
N ARG A 702 3.85 12.98 33.96
CA ARG A 702 4.96 13.14 34.90
C ARG A 702 5.87 11.92 34.93
N LYS A 703 7.14 12.20 35.20
CA LYS A 703 8.16 11.19 35.51
C LYS A 703 8.93 11.60 36.76
N ASN A 704 8.99 10.70 37.74
CA ASN A 704 9.61 10.99 39.05
C ASN A 704 9.07 12.29 39.68
N GLY A 705 7.74 12.52 39.56
CA GLY A 705 7.05 13.71 40.05
C GLY A 705 7.26 14.99 39.24
N LYS A 706 8.12 14.99 38.24
CA LYS A 706 8.37 16.15 37.36
C LYS A 706 7.49 16.11 36.11
N VAL A 707 6.93 17.25 35.74
CA VAL A 707 6.16 17.42 34.50
C VAL A 707 7.07 17.23 33.29
N LEU A 708 6.70 16.32 32.42
CA LEU A 708 7.36 16.09 31.14
C LEU A 708 6.63 16.81 30.00
N ARG A 709 5.30 16.66 29.95
CA ARG A 709 4.45 17.14 28.86
C ARG A 709 3.05 17.45 29.34
N GLU A 710 2.39 18.33 28.59
CA GLU A 710 0.98 18.65 28.76
C GLU A 710 0.27 18.68 27.42
N GLN A 711 -1.01 18.31 27.40
CA GLN A 711 -1.90 18.51 26.26
C GLN A 711 -3.19 19.13 26.76
N VAL A 712 -3.67 20.12 26.00
CA VAL A 712 -4.90 20.86 26.31
C VAL A 712 -5.87 20.72 25.14
N ILE A 713 -7.13 20.45 25.45
CA ILE A 713 -8.25 20.51 24.52
C ILE A 713 -9.26 21.48 25.09
N LYS A 714 -9.72 22.45 24.26
CA LYS A 714 -10.72 23.45 24.69
C LYS A 714 -12.05 23.19 24.00
N THR A 715 -13.12 23.48 24.66
CA THR A 715 -14.45 23.54 24.06
C THR A 715 -14.44 24.63 22.98
N ALA A 716 -14.63 24.25 21.73
CA ALA A 716 -14.72 25.19 20.62
C ALA A 716 -16.09 25.89 20.62
N GLY A 717 -16.06 27.17 20.27
CA GLY A 717 -17.26 27.95 19.98
C GLY A 717 -17.84 27.65 18.58
N ALA A 718 -18.66 28.58 18.07
CA ALA A 718 -19.20 28.47 16.71
C ALA A 718 -18.08 28.54 15.65
N PRO A 719 -18.21 27.82 14.51
CA PRO A 719 -17.32 27.96 13.36
C PRO A 719 -17.13 29.42 12.94
N HIS A 720 -15.92 29.87 12.72
CA HIS A 720 -15.59 31.25 12.42
C HIS A 720 -14.68 31.43 11.18
N HIS A 721 -13.65 30.60 11.03
CA HIS A 721 -12.74 30.72 9.90
C HIS A 721 -12.12 29.38 9.51
N LEU A 722 -11.53 29.34 8.31
CA LEU A 722 -10.80 28.20 7.80
C LEU A 722 -9.31 28.37 8.10
N VAL A 723 -8.63 27.26 8.42
CA VAL A 723 -7.17 27.18 8.56
C VAL A 723 -6.63 26.13 7.59
N LEU A 724 -5.70 26.54 6.72
CA LEU A 724 -5.04 25.68 5.75
C LEU A 724 -3.65 25.28 6.24
N LYS A 725 -3.39 23.96 6.24
CA LYS A 725 -2.10 23.40 6.64
C LYS A 725 -1.57 22.49 5.54
N LYS A 726 -0.43 22.84 4.92
CA LYS A 726 0.28 21.90 4.04
C LYS A 726 0.82 20.76 4.89
N THR A 727 0.27 19.55 4.70
CA THR A 727 0.70 18.35 5.42
C THR A 727 1.76 17.57 4.66
N TYR A 728 1.80 17.76 3.33
CA TYR A 728 2.81 17.15 2.48
C TYR A 728 2.99 18.01 1.22
N GLN A 729 4.24 18.08 0.76
CA GLN A 729 4.59 18.67 -0.53
C GLN A 729 5.57 17.75 -1.23
N GLY A 730 5.23 17.36 -2.44
CA GLY A 730 6.04 16.45 -3.25
C GLY A 730 7.42 17.01 -3.55
N HIS A 731 8.36 16.13 -3.79
CA HIS A 731 9.75 16.44 -4.09
C HIS A 731 10.09 16.03 -5.53
N GLN A 732 10.87 16.84 -6.23
CA GLN A 732 11.39 16.54 -7.58
C GLN A 732 12.20 15.23 -7.64
N ALA A 733 12.61 14.68 -6.51
CA ALA A 733 13.41 13.46 -6.41
C ALA A 733 12.78 12.22 -7.07
N TYR A 734 11.45 12.21 -7.26
CA TYR A 734 10.74 11.08 -7.89
C TYR A 734 10.35 11.32 -9.35
N GLY A 735 10.95 12.31 -10.01
CA GLY A 735 10.78 12.55 -11.45
C GLY A 735 9.58 13.40 -11.83
N SER A 736 8.76 13.87 -10.87
CA SER A 736 7.67 14.79 -11.15
C SER A 736 8.18 16.22 -11.33
N SER A 737 7.94 16.81 -12.51
CA SER A 737 8.18 18.25 -12.75
C SER A 737 7.19 19.14 -11.99
N ASP A 738 6.02 18.61 -11.64
CA ASP A 738 4.92 19.31 -10.99
C ASP A 738 4.58 18.57 -9.68
N PRO A 739 5.03 19.05 -8.49
CA PRO A 739 4.81 18.37 -7.23
C PRO A 739 3.34 18.29 -6.84
N THR A 740 2.96 17.20 -6.20
CA THR A 740 1.63 17.03 -5.58
C THR A 740 1.68 17.53 -4.14
N THR A 741 0.78 18.42 -3.79
CA THR A 741 0.67 19.02 -2.44
C THR A 741 -0.65 18.59 -1.80
N PHE A 742 -0.58 18.12 -0.55
CA PHE A 742 -1.75 17.79 0.28
C PHE A 742 -1.97 18.90 1.31
N VAL A 743 -3.15 19.47 1.32
CA VAL A 743 -3.53 20.54 2.24
C VAL A 743 -4.70 20.09 3.09
N GLU A 744 -4.47 20.00 4.39
CA GLU A 744 -5.51 19.81 5.40
C GLU A 744 -6.22 21.14 5.64
N VAL A 745 -7.54 21.09 5.69
CA VAL A 745 -8.42 22.23 5.95
C VAL A 745 -9.15 21.99 7.25
N ASN A 746 -9.02 22.91 8.18
CA ASN A 746 -9.66 22.86 9.49
C ASN A 746 -10.68 23.99 9.62
N VAL A 747 -11.86 23.65 10.11
CA VAL A 747 -12.89 24.60 10.53
C VAL A 747 -12.66 24.93 11.99
N VAL A 748 -12.38 26.19 12.29
CA VAL A 748 -12.03 26.62 13.67
C VAL A 748 -12.93 27.75 14.14
N ASP A 749 -13.03 27.88 15.47
CA ASP A 749 -13.74 28.99 16.11
C ASP A 749 -12.92 30.30 16.06
N LYS A 750 -13.42 31.35 16.69
CA LYS A 750 -12.73 32.66 16.72
C LYS A 750 -11.35 32.63 17.40
N ASP A 751 -11.14 31.70 18.33
CA ASP A 751 -9.93 31.54 19.13
C ASP A 751 -8.96 30.50 18.52
N GLY A 752 -9.32 29.90 17.37
CA GLY A 752 -8.51 28.95 16.63
C GLY A 752 -8.67 27.50 17.11
N ASN A 753 -9.63 27.18 17.94
CA ASN A 753 -9.93 25.82 18.36
C ASN A 753 -10.68 25.07 17.25
N LEU A 754 -10.30 23.83 16.98
CA LEU A 754 -11.01 22.98 16.00
C LEU A 754 -12.48 22.79 16.44
N CYS A 755 -13.41 23.01 15.52
CA CYS A 755 -14.83 22.76 15.73
C CYS A 755 -15.14 21.29 15.36
N PRO A 756 -15.18 20.35 16.32
CA PRO A 756 -15.24 18.90 16.02
C PRO A 756 -16.60 18.46 15.45
N ASN A 757 -17.63 19.31 15.53
CA ASN A 757 -18.97 19.02 15.00
C ASN A 757 -19.25 19.77 13.68
N ALA A 758 -18.23 20.45 13.11
CA ALA A 758 -18.44 21.24 11.89
C ALA A 758 -18.49 20.32 10.65
N ASP A 759 -19.50 20.58 9.80
CA ASP A 759 -19.76 19.90 8.52
C ASP A 759 -19.93 20.88 7.36
N ASN A 760 -19.37 22.09 7.48
CA ASN A 760 -19.48 23.16 6.48
C ASN A 760 -19.04 22.67 5.10
N GLN A 761 -19.78 23.07 4.05
CA GLN A 761 -19.36 22.90 2.66
C GLN A 761 -18.22 23.87 2.34
N ILE A 762 -17.08 23.34 1.90
CA ILE A 762 -15.87 24.11 1.58
C ILE A 762 -15.63 24.05 0.08
N PHE A 763 -15.42 25.20 -0.55
CA PHE A 763 -15.14 25.36 -1.98
C PHE A 763 -13.69 25.76 -2.18
N PHE A 764 -13.05 25.17 -3.19
CA PHE A 764 -11.65 25.36 -3.50
C PHE A 764 -11.46 26.00 -4.86
N SER A 765 -10.51 26.93 -4.94
CA SER A 765 -10.04 27.50 -6.19
C SER A 765 -8.51 27.62 -6.17
N VAL A 766 -7.89 27.52 -7.33
CA VAL A 766 -6.44 27.64 -7.48
C VAL A 766 -6.08 28.69 -8.51
N SER A 767 -5.01 29.43 -8.27
CA SER A 767 -4.46 30.43 -9.21
C SER A 767 -2.96 30.20 -9.38
N GLY A 768 -2.45 30.40 -10.62
CA GLY A 768 -1.03 30.33 -10.92
C GLY A 768 -0.27 31.54 -10.40
N GLU A 769 1.06 31.39 -10.18
CA GLU A 769 1.94 32.53 -9.92
C GLU A 769 2.08 33.38 -11.20
N GLN A 770 2.06 34.71 -11.05
CA GLN A 770 2.47 35.62 -12.14
C GLN A 770 4.00 35.50 -12.31
N GLY A 771 4.44 35.13 -13.50
CA GLY A 771 5.88 35.09 -13.81
C GLY A 771 6.50 36.48 -13.70
N ALA A 772 7.66 36.59 -13.07
CA ALA A 772 8.43 37.82 -12.87
C ALA A 772 8.87 38.51 -14.17
N SER A 773 8.62 37.91 -15.32
CA SER A 773 8.94 38.44 -16.65
C SER A 773 7.71 38.61 -17.51
N GLY A 774 6.71 39.35 -17.18
CA GLY A 774 5.62 39.89 -18.01
C GLY A 774 5.11 39.13 -19.27
N HIS A 775 5.73 38.06 -19.67
CA HIS A 775 5.44 37.27 -20.85
C HIS A 775 5.55 35.76 -20.57
N GLY A 776 4.46 35.16 -20.09
CA GLY A 776 4.29 33.73 -19.96
C GLY A 776 3.46 33.38 -18.75
N PHE A 777 2.26 32.85 -18.96
CA PHE A 777 1.45 32.25 -17.89
C PHE A 777 2.20 31.00 -17.39
N LEU A 778 2.62 31.01 -16.12
CA LEU A 778 2.97 29.76 -15.45
C LEU A 778 1.74 28.86 -15.45
N LYS A 779 1.96 27.57 -15.67
CA LYS A 779 0.88 26.57 -15.72
C LYS A 779 0.03 26.66 -14.46
N THR A 780 -1.25 26.93 -14.60
CA THR A 780 -2.19 26.99 -13.48
C THR A 780 -2.17 25.64 -12.74
N PRO A 781 -2.08 25.62 -11.40
CA PRO A 781 -2.17 24.40 -10.64
C PRO A 781 -3.54 23.73 -10.84
N THR A 782 -3.61 22.43 -10.61
CA THR A 782 -4.82 21.63 -10.81
C THR A 782 -5.21 20.94 -9.52
N ILE A 783 -6.48 21.03 -9.14
CA ILE A 783 -7.05 20.20 -8.07
C ILE A 783 -7.17 18.78 -8.62
N LEU A 784 -6.48 17.83 -7.97
CA LEU A 784 -6.51 16.42 -8.34
C LEU A 784 -7.65 15.68 -7.65
N GLY A 785 -8.00 16.09 -6.45
CA GLY A 785 -9.07 15.46 -5.67
C GLY A 785 -9.28 16.12 -4.32
N THR A 786 -10.41 15.77 -3.72
CA THR A 786 -10.80 16.21 -2.37
C THR A 786 -11.38 15.04 -1.58
N ASP A 787 -11.12 14.99 -0.28
CA ASP A 787 -11.66 13.96 0.62
C ASP A 787 -11.82 14.51 2.05
N ASN A 788 -12.62 13.83 2.87
CA ASN A 788 -12.83 14.19 4.27
C ASN A 788 -12.74 12.98 5.22
N GLY A 789 -12.53 11.77 4.67
CA GLY A 789 -12.49 10.52 5.43
C GLY A 789 -13.87 9.98 5.85
N CYS A 790 -14.96 10.60 5.43
CA CYS A 790 -16.32 10.10 5.69
C CYS A 790 -16.64 8.91 4.79
N GLN A 791 -16.92 7.74 5.37
CA GLN A 791 -17.17 6.51 4.63
C GLN A 791 -18.44 6.53 3.78
N THR A 792 -19.38 7.45 4.08
CA THR A 792 -20.66 7.56 3.38
C THR A 792 -20.78 8.81 2.49
N SER A 793 -19.71 9.60 2.35
CA SER A 793 -19.73 10.75 1.46
C SER A 793 -19.85 10.32 0.01
N LEU A 794 -20.89 10.79 -0.70
CA LEU A 794 -21.11 10.50 -2.12
C LEU A 794 -20.71 11.67 -3.04
N GLU A 795 -20.08 12.73 -2.50
CA GLU A 795 -19.45 13.77 -3.31
C GLU A 795 -18.33 13.15 -4.16
N ARG A 796 -18.26 13.50 -5.45
CA ARG A 796 -17.19 13.02 -6.32
C ARG A 796 -15.83 13.41 -5.76
N PHE A 797 -14.87 12.53 -5.87
CA PHE A 797 -13.50 12.85 -5.46
C PHE A 797 -12.87 13.97 -6.28
N THR A 798 -13.29 14.11 -7.54
CA THR A 798 -12.77 15.12 -8.47
C THR A 798 -13.43 16.50 -8.33
N ASP A 799 -14.43 16.66 -7.46
CA ASP A 799 -15.08 17.95 -7.23
C ASP A 799 -14.11 18.95 -6.56
N SER A 800 -14.28 20.22 -6.90
CA SER A 800 -13.56 21.34 -6.28
C SER A 800 -14.23 21.84 -4.98
N HIS A 801 -15.00 20.98 -4.33
CA HIS A 801 -15.63 21.25 -3.04
C HIS A 801 -15.67 19.96 -2.22
N ARG A 802 -15.80 20.12 -0.90
CA ARG A 802 -15.92 18.98 0.04
C ARG A 802 -16.55 19.47 1.34
N LYS A 803 -17.52 18.72 1.89
CA LYS A 803 -17.96 18.93 3.26
C LYS A 803 -16.83 18.65 4.25
N ALA A 804 -16.71 19.43 5.29
CA ALA A 804 -15.92 19.07 6.45
C ALA A 804 -16.53 17.84 7.14
N PHE A 805 -15.71 16.97 7.69
CA PHE A 805 -16.11 15.82 8.49
C PHE A 805 -15.37 15.85 9.82
N PHE A 806 -16.14 16.04 10.90
CA PHE A 806 -15.55 16.35 12.20
C PHE A 806 -14.56 17.53 12.13
N GLY A 807 -14.99 18.60 11.42
CA GLY A 807 -14.23 19.85 11.29
C GLY A 807 -13.09 19.85 10.29
N LYS A 808 -12.90 18.77 9.52
CA LYS A 808 -11.73 18.59 8.64
C LYS A 808 -12.08 18.09 7.24
N CYS A 809 -11.29 18.51 6.26
CA CYS A 809 -11.18 17.85 4.96
C CYS A 809 -9.77 18.04 4.38
N VAL A 810 -9.48 17.39 3.25
CA VAL A 810 -8.20 17.47 2.54
C VAL A 810 -8.45 17.78 1.08
N VAL A 811 -7.60 18.64 0.50
CA VAL A 811 -7.54 18.90 -0.93
C VAL A 811 -6.15 18.59 -1.45
N VAL A 812 -6.10 17.94 -2.62
CA VAL A 812 -4.86 17.49 -3.27
C VAL A 812 -4.65 18.28 -4.56
N ILE A 813 -3.49 18.90 -4.70
CA ILE A 813 -3.22 19.85 -5.79
C ILE A 813 -1.89 19.47 -6.47
N LYS A 814 -1.87 19.56 -7.80
CA LYS A 814 -0.67 19.40 -8.62
C LYS A 814 -0.23 20.75 -9.17
N GLY A 815 1.05 21.08 -8.99
CA GLY A 815 1.66 22.30 -9.49
C GLY A 815 1.86 23.39 -8.44
N LYS A 816 2.37 24.54 -8.85
CA LYS A 816 2.69 25.70 -8.01
C LYS A 816 1.69 26.82 -8.21
N GLY A 817 1.40 27.58 -7.16
CA GLY A 817 0.48 28.69 -7.18
C GLY A 817 -0.13 28.99 -5.81
N THR A 818 -1.36 29.44 -5.79
CA THR A 818 -2.11 29.71 -4.55
C THR A 818 -3.39 28.92 -4.51
N LEU A 819 -3.63 28.21 -3.42
CA LEU A 819 -4.92 27.63 -3.07
C LEU A 819 -5.73 28.62 -2.24
N LYS A 820 -6.99 28.81 -2.59
CA LYS A 820 -8.01 29.51 -1.78
C LYS A 820 -9.10 28.54 -1.37
N ALA A 821 -9.51 28.57 -0.11
CA ALA A 821 -10.65 27.84 0.43
C ALA A 821 -11.68 28.82 0.99
N GLN A 822 -12.97 28.56 0.71
CA GLN A 822 -14.11 29.40 1.09
C GLN A 822 -15.26 28.54 1.60
N ALA A 823 -16.00 29.06 2.59
CA ALA A 823 -17.23 28.44 3.05
C ALA A 823 -18.21 29.56 3.45
N VAL A 824 -19.51 29.26 3.36
CA VAL A 824 -20.56 30.22 3.73
C VAL A 824 -20.42 30.60 5.21
N ASP A 825 -20.51 31.88 5.51
CA ASP A 825 -20.45 32.47 6.88
C ASP A 825 -19.11 32.27 7.60
N LEU A 826 -18.06 31.79 6.91
CA LEU A 826 -16.71 31.67 7.46
C LEU A 826 -15.73 32.61 6.76
N LYS A 827 -14.71 33.08 7.47
CA LYS A 827 -13.60 33.80 6.84
C LYS A 827 -12.78 32.85 5.96
N ASP A 828 -12.50 33.28 4.74
CA ASP A 828 -11.69 32.59 3.74
C ASP A 828 -10.25 32.38 4.22
N ALA A 829 -9.59 31.38 3.66
CA ALA A 829 -8.17 31.15 3.84
C ALA A 829 -7.45 30.91 2.52
N SER A 830 -6.17 31.24 2.46
CA SER A 830 -5.31 30.99 1.30
C SER A 830 -3.94 30.50 1.74
N VAL A 831 -3.30 29.67 0.89
CA VAL A 831 -1.94 29.18 1.12
C VAL A 831 -1.19 29.08 -0.20
N ALA A 832 0.09 29.48 -0.19
CA ALA A 832 0.99 29.24 -1.33
C ALA A 832 1.35 27.77 -1.43
N LEU A 833 1.33 27.23 -2.67
CA LEU A 833 1.58 25.81 -2.99
C LEU A 833 3.05 25.57 -3.31
#